data_ce9eada7ec3c7b80ff113067c545688e
#
_entry.id   ce9eada7ec3c7b80ff113067c545688e
#
_cell.length_a   1.000
_cell.length_b   1.000
_cell.length_c   1.000
_cell.angle_alpha   90.00
_cell.angle_beta   90.00
_cell.angle_gamma   90.00
#
_symmetry.space_group_name_H-M   'P 1'
#
loop_
_entity.id
_entity.type
_entity.pdbx_description
1 polymer ?
#
loop_
_entity_poly.entity_id
_entity_poly.type
_entity_poly.pdbx_seq_one_letter_code
_entity_poly.pdbx_strand_id
1 'polypeptide(L)'
;MSDLLSIGRGGVQVYQRALSTTSNNIANLATEGYSRQEAVIVDNVPRQDGRHFLGTGSIVDSIGRNYDAFIEQSLRKSISDLETQGPLIDYTERVVDILGSQRTGLTGALDSFFAAARAVSSDAASAELRATFLSESDGLAQRLRTLGGQLDVLNTETSEALQTQLDRVNTLSNQIATVNAELNRRGLLVRQAPRLLDQRDSLLRELATVVKIRVTEAASGAVDVSIGATDNRGRIVEGKTARKLDAEIDPQTLGVKLILDKIGKNEVVSGVATGELGGILAFRDQILDPSVRELDFLAQTIVTQFNSVHRLGMDSQGKLGEDLFTIDPVFTLRTETSSADLGIRWEVVSPADTKFHSLQLKFDPEAVQWTATDLETGVTATGVNDLKINGMQIRVEGMPLQQETVLLEASNRPAVGIRRLIEDPRMVAAAAPFRIIEDPMNPSGADASITWQPDQSDLAPLPSLGGVAQSNRWQTNVQKVDLSINRSLAVVGGIAAGQRDVDLGMASDIGGPVELEIFTRDGRHIAGSLLSEAERAAIIDTANGFAKGASYSQLYRNTHGEDSYLDLPILRGARALPLSVDKLDTNGLVVGSTVERARLLTERMTDQTVPDDGTLIASAAIGLNGNWLNAFSPPGGPGSTPRATDAAAWLSAEVTRIGLSDKIQVSAVNEVRADPSRLRLDLPLSINGVDAVPAGTRPATAQALVDMINQVAVHTNVRGYLGEQGEIVLTGDAGHEGIDIEIGPENDWLTGKAGNALGVSSGNYAGRIEFKALDDVTDIRLEIGPAGNPADLARLGLTTHVYIDGQVPEDLIVVAKGNATGSLSIIQKPGTVTPLSALRERQMSLTFTSDTRYQLVDVATNTLLAEREYNALDGIRYRGVQINLSRRPAEGDSFLINGNHDGVGDNSNILRLASLEAARDLVPGGFTIAESWHGHINEIGNLGNQARIAQEALVIVHEQAVEARDRVSGVSLDEEAADLIRFQQAYQASARIIQTANNLFEAVLQVR
;
A
#
# COMPACT_ATOMS: atom_id res chain seq x y z
N MET A 1 -86.51 -34.19 1.64
CA MET A 1 -86.61 -33.42 0.37
C MET A 1 -85.93 -32.00 0.50
N SER A 2 -85.94 -31.36 1.65
CA SER A 2 -85.15 -30.13 1.89
C SER A 2 -83.65 -30.33 1.61
N ASP A 3 -83.14 -31.51 1.85
CA ASP A 3 -81.72 -31.83 1.70
C ASP A 3 -81.26 -31.93 0.20
N LEU A 4 -82.06 -32.48 -0.69
CA LEU A 4 -81.77 -32.49 -2.12
C LEU A 4 -81.77 -31.08 -2.72
N LEU A 5 -82.71 -30.24 -2.28
CA LEU A 5 -82.72 -28.84 -2.75
C LEU A 5 -81.54 -28.06 -2.22
N SER A 6 -81.13 -28.31 -0.97
CA SER A 6 -79.97 -27.66 -0.39
C SER A 6 -78.66 -28.09 -1.03
N ILE A 7 -78.48 -29.40 -1.37
CA ILE A 7 -77.37 -29.94 -2.08
C ILE A 7 -77.33 -29.39 -3.51
N GLY A 8 -78.50 -29.39 -4.21
CA GLY A 8 -78.57 -28.80 -5.54
C GLY A 8 -78.21 -27.31 -5.59
N ARG A 9 -78.78 -26.53 -4.60
CA ARG A 9 -78.44 -25.11 -4.49
C ARG A 9 -76.96 -24.86 -4.16
N GLY A 10 -76.38 -25.64 -3.22
CA GLY A 10 -74.96 -25.63 -2.89
C GLY A 10 -74.09 -25.89 -4.12
N GLY A 11 -74.42 -26.97 -4.89
CA GLY A 11 -73.71 -27.29 -6.12
C GLY A 11 -73.79 -26.19 -7.19
N VAL A 12 -74.95 -25.59 -7.42
CA VAL A 12 -75.10 -24.44 -8.33
C VAL A 12 -74.22 -23.26 -7.92
N GLN A 13 -74.23 -22.92 -6.63
CA GLN A 13 -73.41 -21.82 -6.13
C GLN A 13 -71.91 -22.11 -6.23
N VAL A 14 -71.49 -23.34 -5.94
CA VAL A 14 -70.10 -23.78 -6.05
C VAL A 14 -69.62 -23.66 -7.48
N TYR A 15 -70.34 -24.27 -8.43
CA TYR A 15 -69.93 -24.26 -9.82
C TYR A 15 -70.10 -22.90 -10.48
N GLN A 16 -71.01 -22.08 -10.06
CA GLN A 16 -71.09 -20.68 -10.51
C GLN A 16 -69.85 -19.90 -10.11
N ARG A 17 -69.35 -20.08 -8.87
CA ARG A 17 -68.11 -19.44 -8.42
C ARG A 17 -66.90 -19.99 -9.16
N ALA A 18 -66.82 -21.33 -9.36
CA ALA A 18 -65.78 -21.95 -10.13
C ALA A 18 -65.76 -21.43 -11.57
N LEU A 19 -66.90 -21.36 -12.28
CA LEU A 19 -67.02 -20.76 -13.60
C LEU A 19 -66.57 -19.30 -13.65
N SER A 20 -66.89 -18.50 -12.61
CA SER A 20 -66.49 -17.11 -12.52
C SER A 20 -64.97 -17.02 -12.35
N THR A 21 -64.38 -17.93 -11.55
CA THR A 21 -62.90 -17.96 -11.35
C THR A 21 -62.20 -18.33 -12.64
N THR A 22 -62.64 -19.39 -13.35
CA THR A 22 -62.08 -19.78 -14.66
C THR A 22 -62.22 -18.66 -15.71
N SER A 23 -63.40 -18.00 -15.76
CA SER A 23 -63.57 -16.84 -16.66
C SER A 23 -62.65 -15.67 -16.30
N ASN A 24 -62.41 -15.44 -15.02
CA ASN A 24 -61.43 -14.43 -14.56
C ASN A 24 -59.99 -14.78 -14.95
N ASN A 25 -59.60 -16.09 -14.85
CA ASN A 25 -58.31 -16.55 -15.30
C ASN A 25 -58.14 -16.30 -16.82
N ILE A 26 -59.14 -16.69 -17.63
CA ILE A 26 -59.11 -16.45 -19.09
C ILE A 26 -59.00 -14.95 -19.44
N ALA A 27 -59.74 -14.11 -18.74
CA ALA A 27 -59.73 -12.66 -18.96
C ALA A 27 -58.39 -12.01 -18.62
N ASN A 28 -57.64 -12.61 -17.68
CA ASN A 28 -56.34 -12.12 -17.22
C ASN A 28 -55.11 -12.90 -17.74
N LEU A 29 -55.32 -13.75 -18.76
CA LEU A 29 -54.26 -14.55 -19.38
C LEU A 29 -53.01 -13.71 -19.76
N ALA A 30 -53.24 -12.52 -20.31
CA ALA A 30 -52.22 -11.60 -20.78
C ALA A 30 -51.84 -10.52 -19.70
N THR A 31 -52.38 -10.61 -18.48
CA THR A 31 -52.07 -9.65 -17.42
C THR A 31 -50.76 -10.08 -16.76
N GLU A 32 -49.75 -9.27 -16.89
CA GLU A 32 -48.41 -9.52 -16.31
C GLU A 32 -48.53 -9.68 -14.79
N GLY A 33 -47.84 -10.71 -14.26
CA GLY A 33 -47.83 -10.98 -12.81
C GLY A 33 -49.09 -11.63 -12.24
N TYR A 34 -50.13 -11.87 -13.06
CA TYR A 34 -51.34 -12.58 -12.63
C TYR A 34 -51.03 -14.04 -12.32
N SER A 35 -51.48 -14.52 -11.19
CA SER A 35 -51.41 -15.95 -10.82
C SER A 35 -52.79 -16.63 -11.01
N ARG A 36 -52.82 -17.80 -11.63
CA ARG A 36 -53.99 -18.67 -11.79
C ARG A 36 -54.70 -18.84 -10.46
N GLN A 37 -56.01 -18.62 -10.46
CA GLN A 37 -56.83 -18.80 -9.27
C GLN A 37 -57.61 -20.09 -9.40
N GLU A 38 -57.81 -20.78 -8.27
CA GLU A 38 -58.57 -21.99 -8.18
C GLU A 38 -59.61 -21.92 -7.06
N ALA A 39 -60.84 -22.33 -7.35
CA ALA A 39 -61.90 -22.44 -6.32
C ALA A 39 -61.71 -23.76 -5.56
N VAL A 40 -61.29 -23.65 -4.29
CA VAL A 40 -61.14 -24.83 -3.41
C VAL A 40 -62.52 -25.29 -2.97
N ILE A 41 -62.94 -26.45 -3.53
CA ILE A 41 -64.22 -27.04 -3.24
C ILE A 41 -64.06 -28.11 -2.17
N VAL A 42 -64.79 -27.96 -1.06
CA VAL A 42 -64.75 -28.89 0.07
C VAL A 42 -66.17 -29.39 0.38
N ASP A 43 -66.22 -30.50 1.09
CA ASP A 43 -67.52 -31.03 1.60
C ASP A 43 -68.11 -30.07 2.62
N ASN A 44 -69.42 -29.84 2.52
CA ASN A 44 -70.14 -29.12 3.55
C ASN A 44 -70.32 -30.01 4.79
N VAL A 45 -70.47 -29.37 5.99
CA VAL A 45 -70.58 -30.10 7.24
C VAL A 45 -71.71 -31.12 7.18
N PRO A 46 -71.43 -32.45 7.35
CA PRO A 46 -72.46 -33.46 7.28
C PRO A 46 -73.45 -33.31 8.43
N ARG A 47 -74.74 -33.55 8.13
CA ARG A 47 -75.82 -33.48 9.13
C ARG A 47 -76.05 -34.88 9.70
N GLN A 48 -76.12 -34.98 10.98
CA GLN A 48 -76.47 -36.19 11.71
C GLN A 48 -78.00 -36.39 11.62
N ASP A 49 -78.44 -37.60 11.09
CA ASP A 49 -79.80 -38.01 11.09
C ASP A 49 -79.86 -39.41 11.74
N GLY A 50 -80.28 -39.45 13.01
CA GLY A 50 -80.25 -40.64 13.85
C GLY A 50 -78.78 -41.14 14.06
N ARG A 51 -78.55 -42.39 13.52
CA ARG A 51 -77.21 -43.02 13.61
C ARG A 51 -76.37 -42.81 12.33
N HIS A 52 -76.91 -42.07 11.35
CA HIS A 52 -76.29 -41.91 10.07
C HIS A 52 -75.87 -40.43 9.90
N PHE A 53 -74.73 -40.24 9.19
CA PHE A 53 -74.31 -38.89 8.76
C PHE A 53 -74.66 -38.71 7.30
N LEU A 54 -75.51 -37.73 7.02
CA LEU A 54 -75.88 -37.40 5.63
C LEU A 54 -75.02 -36.25 5.14
N GLY A 55 -74.39 -36.39 3.96
CA GLY A 55 -73.68 -35.30 3.29
C GLY A 55 -74.64 -34.20 2.90
N THR A 56 -74.24 -32.95 3.11
CA THR A 56 -75.09 -31.76 2.88
C THR A 56 -74.65 -30.97 1.62
N GLY A 57 -73.84 -31.60 0.78
CA GLY A 57 -73.30 -31.02 -0.46
C GLY A 57 -71.91 -30.44 -0.33
N SER A 58 -71.55 -29.57 -1.26
CA SER A 58 -70.22 -28.90 -1.31
C SER A 58 -70.32 -27.41 -1.17
N ILE A 59 -69.25 -26.79 -0.68
CA ILE A 59 -69.08 -25.35 -0.59
C ILE A 59 -67.75 -24.94 -1.17
N VAL A 60 -67.61 -23.72 -1.62
CA VAL A 60 -66.30 -23.12 -1.93
C VAL A 60 -65.76 -22.58 -0.62
N ASP A 61 -64.73 -23.22 -0.12
CA ASP A 61 -64.00 -22.77 1.09
C ASP A 61 -63.31 -21.47 0.84
N SER A 62 -62.51 -21.42 -0.23
CA SER A 62 -61.71 -20.25 -0.60
C SER A 62 -61.43 -20.23 -2.11
N ILE A 63 -61.04 -19.08 -2.63
CA ILE A 63 -60.46 -18.94 -3.95
C ILE A 63 -58.96 -18.65 -3.70
N GLY A 64 -58.17 -19.66 -3.88
CA GLY A 64 -56.72 -19.61 -3.74
C GLY A 64 -56.05 -19.30 -5.08
N ARG A 65 -54.82 -18.92 -5.03
CA ARG A 65 -53.96 -18.83 -6.21
C ARG A 65 -53.01 -20.02 -6.20
N ASN A 66 -52.70 -20.51 -7.39
CA ASN A 66 -51.63 -21.51 -7.56
C ASN A 66 -50.30 -20.81 -7.41
N TYR A 67 -49.58 -21.14 -6.34
CA TYR A 67 -48.36 -20.46 -5.93
C TYR A 67 -47.41 -21.44 -5.26
N ASP A 68 -46.15 -21.43 -5.68
CA ASP A 68 -45.05 -22.14 -5.02
C ASP A 68 -43.95 -21.16 -4.61
N ALA A 69 -43.73 -21.07 -3.30
CA ALA A 69 -42.77 -20.13 -2.68
C ALA A 69 -41.33 -20.43 -3.09
N PHE A 70 -40.99 -21.72 -3.32
CA PHE A 70 -39.64 -22.13 -3.72
C PHE A 70 -39.33 -21.72 -5.17
N ILE A 71 -40.30 -21.95 -6.06
CA ILE A 71 -40.18 -21.55 -7.47
C ILE A 71 -40.08 -20.03 -7.59
N GLU A 72 -40.90 -19.28 -6.87
CA GLU A 72 -40.82 -17.82 -6.87
C GLU A 72 -39.50 -17.32 -6.28
N GLN A 73 -38.95 -17.96 -5.23
CA GLN A 73 -37.64 -17.65 -4.72
C GLN A 73 -36.54 -17.94 -5.75
N SER A 74 -36.61 -19.07 -6.47
CA SER A 74 -35.69 -19.43 -7.54
C SER A 74 -35.74 -18.41 -8.68
N LEU A 75 -36.93 -17.97 -9.06
CA LEU A 75 -37.11 -16.94 -10.09
C LEU A 75 -36.50 -15.61 -9.66
N ARG A 76 -36.81 -15.13 -8.45
CA ARG A 76 -36.18 -13.87 -7.95
C ARG A 76 -34.67 -13.96 -7.88
N LYS A 77 -34.13 -15.12 -7.51
CA LYS A 77 -32.69 -15.36 -7.52
C LYS A 77 -32.13 -15.29 -8.94
N SER A 78 -32.74 -15.98 -9.92
CA SER A 78 -32.25 -15.96 -11.30
C SER A 78 -32.33 -14.57 -11.93
N ILE A 79 -33.39 -13.80 -11.63
CA ILE A 79 -33.49 -12.38 -12.02
C ILE A 79 -32.28 -11.62 -11.48
N SER A 80 -32.04 -11.67 -10.19
CA SER A 80 -30.98 -10.89 -9.54
C SER A 80 -29.60 -11.30 -10.02
N ASP A 81 -29.34 -12.59 -10.23
CA ASP A 81 -28.06 -13.08 -10.72
C ASP A 81 -27.83 -12.65 -12.19
N LEU A 82 -28.88 -12.62 -13.02
CA LEU A 82 -28.81 -12.16 -14.41
C LEU A 82 -28.57 -10.65 -14.53
N GLU A 83 -29.36 -9.86 -13.79
CA GLU A 83 -29.30 -8.38 -13.86
C GLU A 83 -27.99 -7.81 -13.30
N THR A 84 -27.20 -8.63 -12.58
CA THR A 84 -25.85 -8.26 -12.14
C THR A 84 -24.91 -8.07 -13.33
N GLN A 85 -25.07 -8.86 -14.39
CA GLN A 85 -24.11 -8.91 -15.48
C GLN A 85 -24.19 -7.70 -16.42
N GLY A 86 -25.38 -7.13 -16.59
CA GLY A 86 -25.58 -5.98 -17.47
C GLY A 86 -24.64 -4.80 -17.14
N PRO A 87 -24.76 -4.16 -15.98
CA PRO A 87 -23.88 -3.05 -15.59
C PRO A 87 -22.40 -3.44 -15.57
N LEU A 88 -22.07 -4.67 -15.13
CA LEU A 88 -20.70 -5.15 -15.09
C LEU A 88 -20.08 -5.20 -16.50
N ILE A 89 -20.80 -5.72 -17.50
CA ILE A 89 -20.32 -5.79 -18.89
C ILE A 89 -20.22 -4.39 -19.50
N ASP A 90 -21.30 -3.61 -19.42
CA ASP A 90 -21.39 -2.31 -20.09
C ASP A 90 -20.29 -1.35 -19.63
N TYR A 91 -20.07 -1.26 -18.31
CA TYR A 91 -19.03 -0.41 -17.76
C TYR A 91 -17.62 -0.96 -17.98
N THR A 92 -17.46 -2.29 -17.98
CA THR A 92 -16.16 -2.91 -18.27
C THR A 92 -15.72 -2.65 -19.70
N GLU A 93 -16.61 -2.78 -20.69
CA GLU A 93 -16.32 -2.48 -22.09
C GLU A 93 -15.86 -1.02 -22.24
N ARG A 94 -16.50 -0.09 -21.53
CA ARG A 94 -16.11 1.33 -21.55
C ARG A 94 -14.70 1.56 -20.95
N VAL A 95 -14.35 0.86 -19.86
CA VAL A 95 -12.99 0.95 -19.30
C VAL A 95 -11.96 0.40 -20.29
N VAL A 96 -12.25 -0.74 -20.93
CA VAL A 96 -11.37 -1.31 -21.97
C VAL A 96 -11.19 -0.33 -23.14
N ASP A 97 -12.25 0.35 -23.57
CA ASP A 97 -12.17 1.35 -24.62
C ASP A 97 -11.33 2.58 -24.22
N ILE A 98 -11.45 3.04 -22.97
CA ILE A 98 -10.67 4.16 -22.42
C ILE A 98 -9.18 3.79 -22.34
N LEU A 99 -8.84 2.63 -21.78
CA LEU A 99 -7.48 2.24 -21.43
C LEU A 99 -6.75 1.46 -22.53
N GLY A 100 -7.49 0.68 -23.35
CA GLY A 100 -6.94 -0.32 -24.27
C GLY A 100 -6.49 0.21 -25.64
N SER A 101 -6.59 1.50 -25.90
CA SER A 101 -6.20 2.08 -27.19
C SER A 101 -4.68 2.00 -27.44
N GLN A 102 -4.24 1.18 -28.41
CA GLN A 102 -2.80 0.98 -28.69
C GLN A 102 -2.07 2.24 -29.16
N ARG A 103 -2.70 3.09 -29.98
CA ARG A 103 -2.06 4.30 -30.54
C ARG A 103 -2.18 5.53 -29.66
N THR A 104 -3.27 5.63 -28.93
CA THR A 104 -3.59 6.76 -28.07
C THR A 104 -3.57 6.38 -26.59
N GLY A 105 -3.10 5.17 -26.24
CA GLY A 105 -2.96 4.67 -24.89
C GLY A 105 -1.71 5.18 -24.15
N LEU A 106 -1.57 4.79 -22.89
CA LEU A 106 -0.40 5.13 -22.09
C LEU A 106 0.89 4.59 -22.70
N THR A 107 0.87 3.36 -23.23
CA THR A 107 2.04 2.72 -23.86
C THR A 107 2.58 3.56 -25.02
N GLY A 108 1.72 4.04 -25.91
CA GLY A 108 2.17 4.88 -27.01
C GLY A 108 2.81 6.20 -26.57
N ALA A 109 2.35 6.80 -25.48
CA ALA A 109 2.96 8.00 -24.90
C ALA A 109 4.33 7.68 -24.24
N LEU A 110 4.46 6.52 -23.56
CA LEU A 110 5.74 6.04 -23.04
C LEU A 110 6.74 5.75 -24.15
N ASP A 111 6.32 5.07 -25.22
CA ASP A 111 7.17 4.76 -26.37
C ASP A 111 7.70 6.06 -27.03
N SER A 112 6.84 7.07 -27.18
CA SER A 112 7.21 8.39 -27.71
C SER A 112 8.21 9.10 -26.80
N PHE A 113 7.98 9.08 -25.50
CA PHE A 113 8.88 9.67 -24.52
C PHE A 113 10.27 9.00 -24.56
N PHE A 114 10.35 7.67 -24.52
CA PHE A 114 11.64 6.98 -24.57
C PHE A 114 12.32 7.09 -25.93
N ALA A 115 11.56 7.14 -27.03
CA ALA A 115 12.12 7.42 -28.35
C ALA A 115 12.74 8.82 -28.42
N ALA A 116 12.09 9.83 -27.83
CA ALA A 116 12.63 11.19 -27.74
C ALA A 116 13.88 11.25 -26.83
N ALA A 117 13.89 10.51 -25.71
CA ALA A 117 15.08 10.39 -24.86
C ALA A 117 16.26 9.75 -25.61
N ARG A 118 16.02 8.69 -26.37
CA ARG A 118 17.03 8.07 -27.25
C ARG A 118 17.48 9.03 -28.36
N ALA A 119 16.59 9.84 -28.93
CA ALA A 119 16.98 10.85 -29.91
C ALA A 119 17.94 11.89 -29.32
N VAL A 120 17.66 12.40 -28.11
CA VAL A 120 18.59 13.29 -27.38
C VAL A 120 19.92 12.59 -27.12
N SER A 121 19.91 11.28 -26.81
CA SER A 121 21.17 10.54 -26.58
C SER A 121 22.04 10.43 -27.82
N SER A 122 21.48 10.55 -29.03
CA SER A 122 22.25 10.54 -30.27
C SER A 122 22.99 11.86 -30.56
N ASP A 123 22.43 12.97 -30.09
CA ASP A 123 23.03 14.32 -30.15
C ASP A 123 22.56 15.16 -28.95
N ALA A 124 23.24 14.98 -27.83
CA ALA A 124 22.86 15.65 -26.57
C ALA A 124 23.04 17.19 -26.64
N ALA A 125 23.78 17.72 -27.59
CA ALA A 125 24.00 19.16 -27.80
C ALA A 125 22.82 19.81 -28.54
N SER A 126 21.99 19.04 -29.27
CA SER A 126 20.88 19.56 -30.09
C SER A 126 19.75 20.14 -29.25
N ALA A 127 19.51 21.44 -29.40
CA ALA A 127 18.38 22.12 -28.76
C ALA A 127 17.04 21.64 -29.29
N GLU A 128 16.95 21.23 -30.56
CA GLU A 128 15.73 20.75 -31.20
C GLU A 128 15.30 19.38 -30.60
N LEU A 129 16.26 18.47 -30.43
CA LEU A 129 15.97 17.16 -29.83
C LEU A 129 15.56 17.30 -28.37
N ARG A 130 16.18 18.19 -27.59
CA ARG A 130 15.79 18.52 -26.21
C ARG A 130 14.39 19.13 -26.15
N ALA A 131 14.03 20.02 -27.09
CA ALA A 131 12.69 20.57 -27.17
C ALA A 131 11.65 19.49 -27.53
N THR A 132 11.98 18.58 -28.43
CA THR A 132 11.14 17.42 -28.76
C THR A 132 10.96 16.50 -27.54
N PHE A 133 12.00 16.22 -26.79
CA PHE A 133 11.92 15.44 -25.55
C PHE A 133 10.99 16.10 -24.51
N LEU A 134 11.07 17.42 -24.33
CA LEU A 134 10.14 18.13 -23.44
C LEU A 134 8.71 18.07 -23.96
N SER A 135 8.50 18.16 -25.29
CA SER A 135 7.17 18.02 -25.89
C SER A 135 6.55 16.65 -25.63
N GLU A 136 7.34 15.56 -25.80
CA GLU A 136 6.87 14.20 -25.54
C GLU A 136 6.71 13.94 -24.03
N SER A 137 7.53 14.57 -23.19
CA SER A 137 7.33 14.57 -21.73
C SER A 137 6.00 15.19 -21.34
N ASP A 138 5.64 16.33 -21.95
CA ASP A 138 4.33 16.95 -21.72
C ASP A 138 3.19 16.08 -22.28
N GLY A 139 3.41 15.46 -23.45
CA GLY A 139 2.49 14.50 -24.07
C GLY A 139 2.18 13.31 -23.13
N LEU A 140 3.20 12.75 -22.48
CA LEU A 140 3.04 11.68 -21.51
C LEU A 140 2.22 12.14 -20.29
N ALA A 141 2.58 13.29 -19.71
CA ALA A 141 1.85 13.86 -18.58
C ALA A 141 0.38 14.15 -18.94
N GLN A 142 0.15 14.74 -20.12
CA GLN A 142 -1.21 15.03 -20.61
C GLN A 142 -2.02 13.74 -20.84
N ARG A 143 -1.36 12.67 -21.32
CA ARG A 143 -2.03 11.38 -21.52
C ARG A 143 -2.49 10.77 -20.20
N LEU A 144 -1.64 10.76 -19.19
CA LEU A 144 -2.01 10.31 -17.85
C LEU A 144 -3.18 11.10 -17.28
N ARG A 145 -3.14 12.44 -17.40
CA ARG A 145 -4.25 13.31 -16.96
C ARG A 145 -5.55 12.99 -17.70
N THR A 146 -5.47 12.75 -19.01
CA THR A 146 -6.64 12.44 -19.83
C THR A 146 -7.28 11.13 -19.40
N LEU A 147 -6.47 10.08 -19.22
CA LEU A 147 -6.95 8.76 -18.77
C LEU A 147 -7.54 8.85 -17.34
N GLY A 148 -6.84 9.52 -16.43
CA GLY A 148 -7.34 9.74 -15.07
C GLY A 148 -8.66 10.51 -15.05
N GLY A 149 -8.76 11.58 -15.83
CA GLY A 149 -10.00 12.36 -15.96
C GLY A 149 -11.16 11.58 -16.58
N GLN A 150 -10.91 10.68 -17.54
CA GLN A 150 -11.94 9.80 -18.11
C GLN A 150 -12.44 8.78 -17.08
N LEU A 151 -11.55 8.23 -16.25
CA LEU A 151 -11.94 7.35 -15.15
C LEU A 151 -12.72 8.12 -14.07
N ASP A 152 -12.41 9.39 -13.82
CA ASP A 152 -13.17 10.24 -12.88
C ASP A 152 -14.60 10.53 -13.39
N VAL A 153 -14.75 10.77 -14.70
CA VAL A 153 -16.08 10.90 -15.31
C VAL A 153 -16.88 9.60 -15.13
N LEU A 154 -16.25 8.44 -15.36
CA LEU A 154 -16.90 7.15 -15.17
C LEU A 154 -17.22 6.87 -13.70
N ASN A 155 -16.36 7.31 -12.77
CA ASN A 155 -16.63 7.25 -11.34
C ASN A 155 -17.86 8.07 -10.94
N THR A 156 -17.99 9.27 -11.50
CA THR A 156 -19.15 10.15 -11.26
C THR A 156 -20.43 9.51 -11.81
N GLU A 157 -20.40 9.04 -13.05
CA GLU A 157 -21.54 8.37 -13.70
C GLU A 157 -22.00 7.13 -12.95
N THR A 158 -21.07 6.28 -12.52
CA THR A 158 -21.41 5.08 -11.72
C THR A 158 -21.92 5.43 -10.33
N SER A 159 -21.50 6.56 -9.75
CA SER A 159 -22.03 7.08 -8.49
C SER A 159 -23.47 7.59 -8.64
N GLU A 160 -23.79 8.26 -9.74
CA GLU A 160 -25.16 8.68 -10.08
C GLU A 160 -26.07 7.48 -10.36
N ALA A 161 -25.56 6.50 -11.11
CA ALA A 161 -26.28 5.23 -11.34
C ALA A 161 -26.55 4.48 -10.03
N LEU A 162 -25.57 4.42 -9.13
CA LEU A 162 -25.72 3.85 -7.81
C LEU A 162 -26.84 4.54 -7.01
N GLN A 163 -26.85 5.88 -7.01
CA GLN A 163 -27.87 6.64 -6.30
C GLN A 163 -29.26 6.39 -6.89
N THR A 164 -29.38 6.33 -8.22
CA THR A 164 -30.62 5.99 -8.93
C THR A 164 -31.16 4.63 -8.49
N GLN A 165 -30.30 3.61 -8.40
CA GLN A 165 -30.73 2.29 -7.95
C GLN A 165 -31.11 2.25 -6.47
N LEU A 166 -30.42 3.02 -5.61
CA LEU A 166 -30.80 3.18 -4.21
C LEU A 166 -32.18 3.80 -4.05
N ASP A 167 -32.49 4.85 -4.81
CA ASP A 167 -33.78 5.50 -4.80
C ASP A 167 -34.89 4.54 -5.30
N ARG A 168 -34.59 3.70 -6.28
CA ARG A 168 -35.50 2.64 -6.76
C ARG A 168 -35.75 1.60 -5.67
N VAL A 169 -34.71 1.12 -4.97
CA VAL A 169 -34.85 0.23 -3.80
C VAL A 169 -35.73 0.86 -2.73
N ASN A 170 -35.50 2.12 -2.38
CA ASN A 170 -36.28 2.82 -1.37
C ASN A 170 -37.75 2.99 -1.78
N THR A 171 -38.02 3.30 -3.06
CA THR A 171 -39.38 3.42 -3.59
C THR A 171 -40.12 2.10 -3.54
N LEU A 172 -39.51 1.01 -4.03
CA LEU A 172 -40.11 -0.33 -4.03
C LEU A 172 -40.31 -0.84 -2.60
N SER A 173 -39.37 -0.60 -1.70
CA SER A 173 -39.50 -0.93 -0.28
C SER A 173 -40.73 -0.26 0.37
N ASN A 174 -40.96 1.03 0.09
CA ASN A 174 -42.12 1.75 0.56
C ASN A 174 -43.42 1.22 -0.03
N GLN A 175 -43.45 0.83 -1.30
CA GLN A 175 -44.64 0.24 -1.93
C GLN A 175 -44.94 -1.14 -1.31
N ILE A 176 -43.93 -1.98 -1.07
CA ILE A 176 -44.08 -3.28 -0.41
C ILE A 176 -44.62 -3.08 1.02
N ALA A 177 -44.06 -2.11 1.79
CA ALA A 177 -44.55 -1.78 3.10
C ALA A 177 -46.05 -1.33 3.12
N THR A 178 -46.44 -0.61 2.06
CA THR A 178 -47.86 -0.20 1.88
C THR A 178 -48.76 -1.40 1.64
N VAL A 179 -48.38 -2.30 0.75
CA VAL A 179 -49.12 -3.56 0.48
C VAL A 179 -49.17 -4.44 1.74
N ASN A 180 -48.07 -4.54 2.48
CA ASN A 180 -48.02 -5.23 3.77
C ASN A 180 -49.02 -4.64 4.79
N ALA A 181 -49.14 -3.32 4.85
CA ALA A 181 -50.12 -2.66 5.75
C ALA A 181 -51.56 -3.06 5.40
N GLU A 182 -51.88 -3.22 4.11
CA GLU A 182 -53.20 -3.69 3.67
C GLU A 182 -53.45 -5.16 4.00
N LEU A 183 -52.42 -6.02 3.73
CA LEU A 183 -52.48 -7.44 4.07
C LEU A 183 -52.67 -7.65 5.58
N ASN A 184 -51.98 -6.92 6.43
CA ASN A 184 -52.11 -7.03 7.89
C ASN A 184 -53.47 -6.60 8.40
N ARG A 185 -54.21 -5.72 7.73
CA ARG A 185 -55.59 -5.31 8.11
C ARG A 185 -56.60 -6.45 7.92
N ARG A 186 -56.34 -7.37 6.99
CA ARG A 186 -57.27 -8.44 6.63
C ARG A 186 -57.06 -9.76 7.37
N GLY A 187 -55.94 -9.90 8.07
CA GLY A 187 -55.64 -11.05 8.91
C GLY A 187 -54.97 -12.20 8.19
N LEU A 188 -55.51 -13.45 8.26
CA LEU A 188 -54.86 -14.67 7.77
C LEU A 188 -54.72 -14.70 6.24
N LEU A 189 -53.69 -15.33 5.73
CA LEU A 189 -53.33 -15.49 4.31
C LEU A 189 -54.50 -16.05 3.48
N VAL A 190 -55.24 -17.06 4.00
CA VAL A 190 -56.41 -17.69 3.34
C VAL A 190 -57.54 -16.70 3.03
N ARG A 191 -57.59 -15.55 3.70
CA ARG A 191 -58.61 -14.52 3.49
C ARG A 191 -58.13 -13.32 2.68
N GLN A 192 -56.91 -13.35 2.18
CA GLN A 192 -56.36 -12.24 1.42
C GLN A 192 -56.89 -12.21 -0.02
N ALA A 193 -56.95 -11.01 -0.61
CA ALA A 193 -57.34 -10.89 -2.00
C ALA A 193 -56.13 -11.32 -2.90
N PRO A 194 -56.35 -12.29 -3.81
CA PRO A 194 -55.27 -12.74 -4.73
C PRO A 194 -54.53 -11.59 -5.37
N ARG A 195 -55.23 -10.56 -5.84
CA ARG A 195 -54.64 -9.34 -6.42
C ARG A 195 -53.60 -8.66 -5.54
N LEU A 196 -53.80 -8.58 -4.23
CA LEU A 196 -52.81 -7.92 -3.35
C LEU A 196 -51.55 -8.78 -3.19
N LEU A 197 -51.69 -10.10 -3.23
CA LEU A 197 -50.58 -11.02 -3.19
C LEU A 197 -49.79 -11.00 -4.51
N ASP A 198 -50.51 -10.93 -5.66
CA ASP A 198 -49.84 -10.79 -6.97
C ASP A 198 -49.11 -9.47 -7.09
N GLN A 199 -49.69 -8.37 -6.60
CA GLN A 199 -49.03 -7.06 -6.55
C GLN A 199 -47.79 -7.10 -5.64
N ARG A 200 -47.84 -7.76 -4.49
CA ARG A 200 -46.70 -7.96 -3.61
C ARG A 200 -45.57 -8.71 -4.33
N ASP A 201 -45.91 -9.81 -4.98
CA ASP A 201 -44.94 -10.68 -5.65
C ASP A 201 -44.34 -9.99 -6.89
N SER A 202 -45.14 -9.17 -7.62
CA SER A 202 -44.62 -8.34 -8.70
C SER A 202 -43.60 -7.31 -8.20
N LEU A 203 -43.90 -6.59 -7.08
CA LEU A 203 -42.95 -5.65 -6.48
C LEU A 203 -41.69 -6.35 -5.97
N LEU A 204 -41.82 -7.58 -5.43
CA LEU A 204 -40.66 -8.37 -5.02
C LEU A 204 -39.78 -8.81 -6.22
N ARG A 205 -40.38 -9.16 -7.36
CA ARG A 205 -39.61 -9.45 -8.59
C ARG A 205 -38.93 -8.21 -9.14
N GLU A 206 -39.64 -7.07 -9.14
CA GLU A 206 -39.05 -5.80 -9.54
C GLU A 206 -37.91 -5.38 -8.60
N LEU A 207 -38.05 -5.57 -7.28
CA LEU A 207 -36.96 -5.29 -6.34
C LEU A 207 -35.77 -6.26 -6.55
N ALA A 208 -36.04 -7.50 -6.98
CA ALA A 208 -35.00 -8.48 -7.26
C ALA A 208 -34.17 -8.14 -8.53
N THR A 209 -34.67 -7.32 -9.46
CA THR A 209 -33.85 -6.80 -10.56
C THR A 209 -32.77 -5.86 -10.04
N VAL A 210 -33.11 -5.06 -9.03
CA VAL A 210 -32.22 -4.03 -8.48
C VAL A 210 -31.23 -4.62 -7.47
N VAL A 211 -31.71 -5.50 -6.58
CA VAL A 211 -30.88 -6.05 -5.50
C VAL A 211 -31.37 -7.43 -5.08
N LYS A 212 -30.45 -8.31 -4.74
CA LYS A 212 -30.78 -9.63 -4.18
C LYS A 212 -31.50 -9.49 -2.86
N ILE A 213 -32.69 -10.04 -2.80
CA ILE A 213 -33.56 -10.02 -1.63
C ILE A 213 -33.72 -11.38 -1.00
N ARG A 214 -33.93 -11.35 0.29
CA ARG A 214 -34.39 -12.48 1.10
C ARG A 214 -35.72 -12.12 1.71
N VAL A 215 -36.70 -12.96 1.50
CA VAL A 215 -38.11 -12.68 1.88
C VAL A 215 -38.53 -13.66 2.96
N THR A 216 -39.09 -13.16 4.05
CA THR A 216 -39.72 -13.94 5.13
C THR A 216 -41.21 -13.58 5.18
N GLU A 217 -42.09 -14.56 4.97
CA GLU A 217 -43.55 -14.33 4.93
C GLU A 217 -44.20 -14.56 6.30
N ALA A 218 -45.03 -13.63 6.70
CA ALA A 218 -45.85 -13.71 7.90
C ALA A 218 -47.15 -14.46 7.62
N ALA A 219 -47.85 -14.89 8.68
CA ALA A 219 -49.14 -15.57 8.58
C ALA A 219 -50.27 -14.74 7.90
N SER A 220 -50.10 -13.44 7.78
CA SER A 220 -50.99 -12.52 7.05
C SER A 220 -50.71 -12.45 5.55
N GLY A 221 -49.63 -13.05 5.07
CA GLY A 221 -49.10 -12.83 3.71
C GLY A 221 -48.27 -11.57 3.56
N ALA A 222 -48.12 -10.76 4.62
CA ALA A 222 -47.13 -9.67 4.63
C ALA A 222 -45.69 -10.24 4.63
N VAL A 223 -44.73 -9.49 4.11
CA VAL A 223 -43.38 -9.95 4.02
C VAL A 223 -42.40 -8.99 4.67
N ASP A 224 -41.38 -9.55 5.33
CA ASP A 224 -40.16 -8.83 5.68
C ASP A 224 -39.14 -9.08 4.59
N VAL A 225 -38.43 -8.02 4.18
CA VAL A 225 -37.44 -8.09 3.11
C VAL A 225 -36.09 -7.65 3.64
N SER A 226 -35.08 -8.50 3.44
CA SER A 226 -33.69 -8.22 3.82
C SER A 226 -32.79 -8.29 2.60
N ILE A 227 -31.73 -7.46 2.63
CA ILE A 227 -30.62 -7.47 1.65
C ILE A 227 -29.31 -7.79 2.38
N GLY A 228 -28.29 -8.21 1.64
CA GLY A 228 -26.94 -8.48 2.20
C GLY A 228 -26.78 -9.89 2.79
N ALA A 229 -25.71 -10.08 3.57
CA ALA A 229 -25.25 -11.40 4.01
C ALA A 229 -26.05 -12.03 5.15
N THR A 230 -26.73 -11.24 5.99
CA THR A 230 -27.42 -11.73 7.20
C THR A 230 -28.85 -11.19 7.32
N ASP A 231 -29.78 -12.06 7.79
CA ASP A 231 -31.20 -11.69 7.92
C ASP A 231 -31.49 -10.58 8.93
N ASN A 232 -30.65 -10.45 9.96
CA ASN A 232 -30.86 -9.48 11.04
C ASN A 232 -30.24 -8.11 10.76
N ARG A 233 -29.27 -8.06 9.85
CA ARG A 233 -28.63 -6.82 9.39
C ARG A 233 -28.94 -6.65 7.91
N GLY A 234 -29.53 -5.55 7.54
CA GLY A 234 -29.93 -5.29 6.15
C GLY A 234 -31.42 -5.45 5.89
N ARG A 235 -32.28 -5.49 6.89
CA ARG A 235 -33.74 -5.54 6.73
C ARG A 235 -34.24 -4.17 6.24
N ILE A 236 -34.65 -4.11 4.97
CA ILE A 236 -35.13 -2.88 4.32
C ILE A 236 -36.63 -2.68 4.46
N VAL A 237 -37.40 -3.79 4.61
CA VAL A 237 -38.84 -3.75 4.93
C VAL A 237 -39.08 -4.60 6.15
N GLU A 238 -39.71 -4.04 7.18
CA GLU A 238 -40.16 -4.72 8.40
C GLU A 238 -41.62 -4.44 8.64
N GLY A 239 -42.45 -5.44 8.34
CA GLY A 239 -43.90 -5.30 8.40
C GLY A 239 -44.39 -4.14 7.52
N LYS A 240 -44.93 -3.10 8.14
CA LYS A 240 -45.51 -1.90 7.49
C LYS A 240 -44.47 -0.74 7.34
N THR A 241 -43.26 -0.94 7.71
CA THR A 241 -42.24 0.11 7.74
C THR A 241 -41.13 -0.20 6.78
N ALA A 242 -40.78 0.74 5.90
CA ALA A 242 -39.56 0.68 5.06
C ALA A 242 -38.47 1.51 5.71
N ARG A 243 -37.23 1.03 5.61
CA ARG A 243 -36.01 1.74 6.06
C ARG A 243 -35.27 2.25 4.84
N LYS A 244 -34.74 3.47 4.95
CA LYS A 244 -34.01 4.09 3.86
C LYS A 244 -32.64 3.45 3.73
N LEU A 245 -32.31 3.00 2.52
CA LEU A 245 -30.97 2.58 2.13
C LEU A 245 -30.26 3.75 1.47
N ASP A 246 -29.03 4.02 1.90
CA ASP A 246 -28.19 5.10 1.41
C ASP A 246 -26.78 4.58 1.16
N ALA A 247 -25.91 5.35 0.48
CA ALA A 247 -24.51 5.01 0.25
C ALA A 247 -23.60 6.13 0.73
N GLU A 248 -22.47 5.74 1.30
CA GLU A 248 -21.35 6.62 1.58
C GLU A 248 -20.16 6.17 0.72
N ILE A 249 -19.62 7.07 -0.06
CA ILE A 249 -18.46 6.82 -0.90
C ILE A 249 -17.25 7.46 -0.24
N ASP A 250 -16.23 6.67 0.02
CA ASP A 250 -14.96 7.14 0.55
C ASP A 250 -14.20 7.88 -0.57
N PRO A 251 -13.88 9.16 -0.41
CA PRO A 251 -13.24 9.94 -1.47
C PRO A 251 -11.79 9.53 -1.75
N GLN A 252 -11.12 8.86 -0.82
CA GLN A 252 -9.73 8.42 -0.99
C GLN A 252 -9.64 7.03 -1.62
N THR A 253 -10.46 6.09 -1.15
CA THR A 253 -10.43 4.70 -1.63
C THR A 253 -11.45 4.42 -2.72
N LEU A 254 -12.36 5.36 -3.02
CA LEU A 254 -13.53 5.20 -3.89
C LEU A 254 -14.49 4.08 -3.45
N GLY A 255 -14.21 3.44 -2.32
CA GLY A 255 -14.99 2.35 -1.76
C GLY A 255 -16.40 2.78 -1.35
N VAL A 256 -17.40 1.96 -1.64
CA VAL A 256 -18.81 2.24 -1.34
C VAL A 256 -19.25 1.48 -0.10
N LYS A 257 -19.82 2.20 0.89
CA LYS A 257 -20.46 1.61 2.05
C LYS A 257 -21.97 1.86 1.98
N LEU A 258 -22.77 0.79 1.98
CA LEU A 258 -24.22 0.88 2.06
C LEU A 258 -24.64 1.02 3.51
N ILE A 259 -25.54 1.97 3.80
CA ILE A 259 -25.97 2.31 5.15
C ILE A 259 -27.50 2.29 5.23
N LEU A 260 -28.03 1.57 6.20
CA LEU A 260 -29.45 1.62 6.55
C LEU A 260 -29.68 2.64 7.67
N ASP A 261 -30.65 3.54 7.43
CA ASP A 261 -31.10 4.51 8.42
C ASP A 261 -31.79 3.79 9.60
N LYS A 262 -31.11 3.72 10.74
CA LYS A 262 -31.68 3.37 12.05
C LYS A 262 -31.91 4.64 12.82
N ILE A 263 -33.08 4.78 13.40
CA ILE A 263 -33.36 5.87 14.33
C ILE A 263 -32.25 5.94 15.40
N GLY A 264 -31.25 6.77 15.15
CA GLY A 264 -30.10 7.03 16.02
C GLY A 264 -28.80 6.23 15.81
N LYS A 265 -28.72 5.27 14.87
CA LYS A 265 -27.47 4.59 14.52
C LYS A 265 -27.52 4.11 13.07
N ASN A 266 -26.54 4.52 12.28
CA ASN A 266 -26.31 3.99 10.93
C ASN A 266 -25.88 2.52 10.98
N GLU A 267 -26.53 1.65 10.23
CA GLU A 267 -26.19 0.24 10.12
C GLU A 267 -25.56 -0.04 8.75
N VAL A 268 -24.29 -0.43 8.77
CA VAL A 268 -23.58 -0.79 7.54
C VAL A 268 -24.06 -2.15 7.03
N VAL A 269 -24.49 -2.19 5.78
CA VAL A 269 -24.92 -3.40 5.08
C VAL A 269 -23.78 -3.94 4.23
N SER A 270 -23.41 -5.18 4.46
CA SER A 270 -22.35 -5.87 3.70
C SER A 270 -22.93 -7.05 2.91
N GLY A 271 -22.24 -7.44 1.82
CA GLY A 271 -22.59 -8.63 1.04
C GLY A 271 -23.76 -8.42 0.07
N VAL A 272 -23.99 -7.21 -0.40
CA VAL A 272 -24.88 -6.94 -1.54
C VAL A 272 -24.07 -7.24 -2.81
N ALA A 273 -24.28 -8.42 -3.37
CA ALA A 273 -23.43 -8.98 -4.44
C ALA A 273 -24.15 -9.12 -5.78
N THR A 274 -25.49 -9.03 -5.85
CA THR A 274 -26.24 -9.28 -7.08
C THR A 274 -27.41 -8.31 -7.27
N GLY A 275 -28.00 -8.32 -8.47
CA GLY A 275 -28.90 -7.31 -9.01
C GLY A 275 -28.11 -6.17 -9.69
N GLU A 276 -28.79 -5.25 -10.37
CA GLU A 276 -28.18 -4.08 -11.01
C GLU A 276 -27.25 -3.31 -10.04
N LEU A 277 -27.72 -3.12 -8.80
CA LEU A 277 -26.93 -2.50 -7.73
C LEU A 277 -25.64 -3.28 -7.43
N GLY A 278 -25.78 -4.61 -7.31
CA GLY A 278 -24.63 -5.50 -7.11
C GLY A 278 -23.66 -5.49 -8.27
N GLY A 279 -24.13 -5.39 -9.50
CA GLY A 279 -23.33 -5.27 -10.72
C GLY A 279 -22.52 -3.97 -10.75
N ILE A 280 -23.13 -2.84 -10.39
CA ILE A 280 -22.45 -1.54 -10.28
C ILE A 280 -21.37 -1.59 -9.19
N LEU A 281 -21.69 -2.16 -8.01
CA LEU A 281 -20.73 -2.30 -6.92
C LEU A 281 -19.56 -3.23 -7.31
N ALA A 282 -19.85 -4.36 -7.96
CA ALA A 282 -18.82 -5.29 -8.44
C ALA A 282 -17.91 -4.65 -9.49
N PHE A 283 -18.48 -3.88 -10.43
CA PHE A 283 -17.68 -3.12 -11.40
C PHE A 283 -16.75 -2.13 -10.72
N ARG A 284 -17.24 -1.36 -9.74
CA ARG A 284 -16.42 -0.39 -9.01
C ARG A 284 -15.29 -1.09 -8.26
N ASP A 285 -15.60 -2.11 -7.47
CA ASP A 285 -14.64 -2.80 -6.61
C ASP A 285 -13.58 -3.60 -7.39
N GLN A 286 -13.98 -4.27 -8.47
CA GLN A 286 -13.11 -5.20 -9.20
C GLN A 286 -12.42 -4.57 -10.41
N ILE A 287 -12.94 -3.47 -10.96
CA ILE A 287 -12.46 -2.91 -12.22
C ILE A 287 -12.12 -1.43 -12.11
N LEU A 288 -13.08 -0.58 -11.71
CA LEU A 288 -12.86 0.86 -11.70
C LEU A 288 -11.82 1.29 -10.67
N ASP A 289 -12.02 0.91 -9.41
CA ASP A 289 -11.12 1.29 -8.32
C ASP A 289 -9.70 0.72 -8.49
N PRO A 290 -9.51 -0.55 -8.91
CA PRO A 290 -8.18 -1.06 -9.27
C PRO A 290 -7.55 -0.29 -10.44
N SER A 291 -8.34 0.07 -11.47
CA SER A 291 -7.83 0.80 -12.65
C SER A 291 -7.35 2.21 -12.27
N VAL A 292 -8.09 2.87 -11.40
CA VAL A 292 -7.70 4.19 -10.87
C VAL A 292 -6.40 4.07 -10.06
N ARG A 293 -6.31 3.08 -9.15
CA ARG A 293 -5.11 2.87 -8.33
C ARG A 293 -3.90 2.50 -9.17
N GLU A 294 -4.05 1.62 -10.16
CA GLU A 294 -2.93 1.22 -11.03
C GLU A 294 -2.42 2.41 -11.85
N LEU A 295 -3.32 3.22 -12.43
CA LEU A 295 -2.93 4.40 -13.19
C LEU A 295 -2.22 5.45 -12.29
N ASP A 296 -2.71 5.67 -11.08
CA ASP A 296 -2.12 6.58 -10.10
C ASP A 296 -0.75 6.05 -9.61
N PHE A 297 -0.63 4.76 -9.38
CA PHE A 297 0.64 4.11 -9.02
C PHE A 297 1.69 4.25 -10.13
N LEU A 298 1.31 4.01 -11.39
CA LEU A 298 2.22 4.17 -12.52
C LEU A 298 2.63 5.64 -12.70
N ALA A 299 1.71 6.59 -12.55
CA ALA A 299 2.01 8.01 -12.60
C ALA A 299 3.00 8.43 -11.50
N GLN A 300 2.79 7.97 -10.28
CA GLN A 300 3.70 8.20 -9.15
C GLN A 300 5.08 7.60 -9.41
N THR A 301 5.12 6.37 -9.92
CA THR A 301 6.36 5.68 -10.29
C THR A 301 7.14 6.44 -11.35
N ILE A 302 6.47 6.88 -12.42
CA ILE A 302 7.05 7.71 -13.47
C ILE A 302 7.66 8.98 -12.90
N VAL A 303 6.90 9.75 -12.11
CA VAL A 303 7.40 10.98 -11.49
C VAL A 303 8.62 10.71 -10.62
N THR A 304 8.52 9.73 -9.73
CA THR A 304 9.59 9.43 -8.78
C THR A 304 10.86 8.96 -9.48
N GLN A 305 10.75 7.99 -10.37
CA GLN A 305 11.91 7.36 -10.99
C GLN A 305 12.56 8.26 -12.05
N PHE A 306 11.74 8.92 -12.87
CA PHE A 306 12.28 9.79 -13.92
C PHE A 306 12.93 11.05 -13.32
N ASN A 307 12.32 11.63 -12.28
CA ASN A 307 12.95 12.73 -11.53
C ASN A 307 14.24 12.28 -10.84
N SER A 308 14.25 11.09 -10.23
CA SER A 308 15.46 10.58 -9.56
C SER A 308 16.64 10.49 -10.52
N VAL A 309 16.41 10.00 -11.73
CA VAL A 309 17.46 9.95 -12.76
C VAL A 309 17.79 11.32 -13.31
N HIS A 310 16.80 12.17 -13.57
CA HIS A 310 17.02 13.51 -14.13
C HIS A 310 17.82 14.41 -13.19
N ARG A 311 17.57 14.35 -11.88
CA ARG A 311 18.36 15.08 -10.85
C ARG A 311 19.81 14.64 -10.76
N LEU A 312 20.13 13.42 -11.16
CA LEU A 312 21.50 12.90 -11.15
C LEU A 312 22.34 13.41 -12.34
N GLY A 313 21.70 14.01 -13.30
CA GLY A 313 22.35 14.54 -14.50
C GLY A 313 22.69 16.02 -14.39
N MET A 314 23.24 16.50 -15.47
CA MET A 314 23.57 17.92 -15.65
C MET A 314 22.95 18.47 -16.91
N ASP A 315 22.48 19.69 -16.82
CA ASP A 315 21.94 20.46 -17.92
C ASP A 315 23.06 21.03 -18.84
N SER A 316 22.64 21.70 -19.92
CA SER A 316 23.59 22.30 -20.86
C SER A 316 24.36 23.52 -20.29
N GLN A 317 23.96 24.01 -19.12
CA GLN A 317 24.61 25.12 -18.42
C GLN A 317 25.56 24.65 -17.31
N GLY A 318 25.69 23.31 -17.13
CA GLY A 318 26.52 22.71 -16.10
C GLY A 318 25.90 22.72 -14.71
N LYS A 319 24.58 22.94 -14.58
CA LYS A 319 23.83 22.81 -13.35
C LYS A 319 23.25 21.41 -13.20
N LEU A 320 23.01 20.98 -11.96
CA LEU A 320 22.27 19.75 -11.70
C LEU A 320 20.86 19.82 -12.28
N GLY A 321 20.37 18.68 -12.76
CA GLY A 321 18.99 18.55 -13.19
C GLY A 321 18.00 18.82 -12.08
N GLU A 322 16.90 19.45 -12.43
CA GLU A 322 15.73 19.65 -11.59
C GLU A 322 14.70 18.54 -11.86
N ASP A 323 13.58 18.55 -11.14
CA ASP A 323 12.50 17.61 -11.40
C ASP A 323 11.91 17.81 -12.80
N LEU A 324 11.82 16.72 -13.56
CA LEU A 324 11.19 16.75 -14.90
C LEU A 324 9.68 16.87 -14.79
N PHE A 325 9.09 16.18 -13.81
CA PHE A 325 7.65 16.14 -13.54
C PHE A 325 7.35 16.56 -12.10
N THR A 326 6.16 17.09 -11.89
CA THR A 326 5.58 17.33 -10.57
C THR A 326 4.16 16.78 -10.53
N ILE A 327 3.66 16.55 -9.32
CA ILE A 327 2.26 16.20 -9.09
C ILE A 327 1.62 17.38 -8.37
N ASP A 328 0.64 17.99 -9.01
CA ASP A 328 -0.13 19.07 -8.41
C ASP A 328 -1.27 18.47 -7.57
N PRO A 329 -1.63 19.05 -6.43
CA PRO A 329 -2.73 18.57 -5.61
C PRO A 329 -4.07 18.66 -6.36
N VAL A 330 -4.86 17.61 -6.24
CA VAL A 330 -6.22 17.52 -6.79
C VAL A 330 -7.20 17.65 -5.63
N PHE A 331 -8.18 18.55 -5.76
CA PHE A 331 -9.19 18.77 -4.73
C PHE A 331 -10.58 18.45 -5.25
N THR A 332 -11.38 17.82 -4.40
CA THR A 332 -12.83 17.68 -4.60
C THR A 332 -13.54 18.72 -3.74
N LEU A 333 -14.46 19.43 -4.38
CA LEU A 333 -15.27 20.46 -3.72
C LEU A 333 -16.46 19.81 -3.00
N ARG A 334 -16.58 20.05 -1.69
CA ARG A 334 -17.82 19.77 -0.91
C ARG A 334 -18.35 21.07 -0.30
N THR A 335 -19.57 21.41 -0.64
CA THR A 335 -20.28 22.54 -0.05
C THR A 335 -21.24 22.03 1.00
N GLU A 336 -21.12 22.51 2.25
CA GLU A 336 -22.08 22.19 3.32
C GLU A 336 -23.39 22.98 3.18
N THR A 337 -23.32 24.18 2.60
CA THR A 337 -24.47 25.04 2.34
C THR A 337 -24.28 25.69 0.98
N SER A 338 -25.11 25.32 0.01
CA SER A 338 -25.03 25.88 -1.35
C SER A 338 -26.02 27.05 -1.51
N SER A 339 -25.54 28.27 -1.46
CA SER A 339 -26.32 29.48 -1.79
C SER A 339 -25.80 30.26 -2.99
N ALA A 340 -24.62 29.94 -3.52
CA ALA A 340 -24.02 30.63 -4.64
C ALA A 340 -23.28 29.70 -5.59
N ASP A 341 -23.26 30.04 -6.87
CA ASP A 341 -22.43 29.39 -7.88
C ASP A 341 -20.98 29.88 -7.71
N LEU A 342 -20.22 29.22 -6.80
CA LEU A 342 -18.85 29.61 -6.48
C LEU A 342 -17.88 28.93 -7.44
N GLY A 343 -17.14 29.72 -8.20
CA GLY A 343 -15.99 29.25 -8.98
C GLY A 343 -14.75 29.24 -8.09
N ILE A 344 -14.24 28.06 -7.73
CA ILE A 344 -12.98 27.93 -6.98
C ILE A 344 -11.92 27.33 -7.89
N ARG A 345 -10.79 28.03 -8.02
CA ARG A 345 -9.62 27.61 -8.79
C ARG A 345 -8.38 27.65 -7.90
N TRP A 346 -7.47 26.73 -8.10
CA TRP A 346 -6.18 26.70 -7.42
C TRP A 346 -5.05 26.53 -8.40
N GLU A 347 -3.90 27.10 -8.06
CA GLU A 347 -2.67 27.01 -8.82
C GLU A 347 -1.50 26.82 -7.86
N VAL A 348 -0.59 25.91 -8.19
CA VAL A 348 0.65 25.70 -7.43
C VAL A 348 1.63 26.81 -7.80
N VAL A 349 1.99 27.62 -6.81
CA VAL A 349 2.92 28.75 -6.96
C VAL A 349 4.31 28.40 -6.46
N SER A 350 4.41 27.55 -5.45
CA SER A 350 5.66 27.05 -4.89
C SER A 350 5.60 25.53 -4.74
N PRO A 351 6.11 24.77 -5.73
CA PRO A 351 6.06 23.31 -5.67
C PRO A 351 6.77 22.70 -4.45
N ALA A 352 7.86 23.33 -4.01
CA ALA A 352 8.63 22.88 -2.84
C ALA A 352 7.85 23.00 -1.51
N ASP A 353 6.90 23.93 -1.42
CA ASP A 353 6.09 24.17 -0.22
C ASP A 353 4.70 23.57 -0.33
N THR A 354 4.40 22.90 -1.45
CA THR A 354 3.06 22.34 -1.71
C THR A 354 2.82 21.13 -0.83
N LYS A 355 1.66 21.13 -0.14
CA LYS A 355 1.21 20.02 0.71
C LYS A 355 -0.16 19.54 0.24
N PHE A 356 -0.35 18.22 0.30
CA PHE A 356 -1.59 17.54 -0.10
C PHE A 356 -2.58 17.42 1.07
N HIS A 357 -2.88 18.57 1.71
CA HIS A 357 -3.77 18.63 2.86
C HIS A 357 -5.15 19.16 2.47
N SER A 358 -6.19 18.67 3.11
CA SER A 358 -7.54 19.18 2.93
C SER A 358 -7.69 20.56 3.53
N LEU A 359 -8.39 21.46 2.81
CA LEU A 359 -8.54 22.85 3.20
C LEU A 359 -10.02 23.19 3.43
N GLN A 360 -10.31 23.87 4.52
CA GLN A 360 -11.62 24.47 4.75
C GLN A 360 -11.59 25.95 4.39
N LEU A 361 -12.41 26.36 3.44
CA LEU A 361 -12.64 27.75 3.06
C LEU A 361 -13.90 28.24 3.76
N LYS A 362 -13.78 29.27 4.59
CA LYS A 362 -14.91 29.86 5.31
C LYS A 362 -15.04 31.33 4.95
N PHE A 363 -16.22 31.74 4.48
CA PHE A 363 -16.52 33.13 4.20
C PHE A 363 -17.05 33.84 5.44
N ASP A 364 -16.49 35.02 5.74
CA ASP A 364 -16.97 35.92 6.76
C ASP A 364 -17.67 37.12 6.07
N PRO A 365 -19.02 37.23 6.21
CA PRO A 365 -19.78 38.29 5.57
C PRO A 365 -19.58 39.66 6.21
N GLU A 366 -19.12 39.75 7.49
CA GLU A 366 -18.86 41.01 8.17
C GLU A 366 -17.51 41.59 7.72
N ALA A 367 -16.49 40.73 7.62
CA ALA A 367 -15.16 41.13 7.14
C ALA A 367 -15.03 41.13 5.61
N VAL A 368 -16.02 40.56 4.89
CA VAL A 368 -16.02 40.39 3.41
C VAL A 368 -14.74 39.70 2.95
N GLN A 369 -14.37 38.62 3.61
CA GLN A 369 -13.16 37.88 3.29
C GLN A 369 -13.32 36.37 3.51
N TRP A 370 -12.53 35.61 2.74
CA TRP A 370 -12.36 34.18 2.91
C TRP A 370 -11.22 33.87 3.86
N THR A 371 -11.40 32.84 4.66
CA THR A 371 -10.34 32.23 5.48
C THR A 371 -10.16 30.80 5.00
N ALA A 372 -8.98 30.45 4.48
CA ALA A 372 -8.56 29.08 4.21
C ALA A 372 -7.87 28.53 5.45
N THR A 373 -8.28 27.38 5.90
CA THR A 373 -7.67 26.66 7.05
C THR A 373 -7.22 25.30 6.57
N ASP A 374 -5.96 24.99 6.75
CA ASP A 374 -5.42 23.64 6.59
C ASP A 374 -5.92 22.78 7.75
N LEU A 375 -6.66 21.73 7.44
CA LEU A 375 -7.30 20.88 8.46
C LEU A 375 -6.33 19.97 9.21
N GLU A 376 -5.15 19.74 8.67
CA GLU A 376 -4.11 18.90 9.27
C GLU A 376 -3.14 19.69 10.14
N THR A 377 -2.74 20.88 9.70
CA THR A 377 -1.76 21.71 10.41
C THR A 377 -2.38 22.87 11.19
N GLY A 378 -3.63 23.23 10.90
CA GLY A 378 -4.30 24.40 11.49
C GLY A 378 -3.78 25.75 10.96
N VAL A 379 -2.91 25.76 9.97
CA VAL A 379 -2.42 27.00 9.33
C VAL A 379 -3.55 27.69 8.60
N THR A 380 -3.65 29.00 8.75
CA THR A 380 -4.72 29.80 8.13
C THR A 380 -4.16 30.88 7.20
N ALA A 381 -4.88 31.13 6.12
CA ALA A 381 -4.64 32.27 5.23
C ALA A 381 -5.97 33.01 4.97
N THR A 382 -5.91 34.33 4.92
CA THR A 382 -7.11 35.17 4.67
C THR A 382 -6.94 36.03 3.42
N GLY A 383 -8.04 36.24 2.71
CA GLY A 383 -8.06 37.07 1.50
C GLY A 383 -9.46 37.33 1.00
N VAL A 384 -9.66 38.36 0.17
CA VAL A 384 -10.97 38.70 -0.38
C VAL A 384 -11.35 37.68 -1.48
N ASN A 385 -10.47 37.48 -2.46
CA ASN A 385 -10.67 36.56 -3.58
C ASN A 385 -9.47 35.65 -3.83
N ASP A 386 -8.28 36.04 -3.36
CA ASP A 386 -7.03 35.31 -3.54
C ASP A 386 -6.45 34.94 -2.17
N LEU A 387 -6.17 33.66 -1.96
CA LEU A 387 -5.59 33.09 -0.74
C LEU A 387 -4.30 32.35 -1.10
N LYS A 388 -3.26 32.53 -0.32
CA LYS A 388 -1.99 31.78 -0.47
C LYS A 388 -1.78 30.89 0.74
N ILE A 389 -1.85 29.59 0.54
CA ILE A 389 -1.67 28.59 1.59
C ILE A 389 -1.00 27.33 1.01
N ASN A 390 -0.10 26.70 1.78
CA ASN A 390 0.56 25.47 1.39
C ASN A 390 1.18 25.49 -0.01
N GLY A 391 1.89 26.55 -0.37
CA GLY A 391 2.52 26.69 -1.68
C GLY A 391 1.57 26.91 -2.85
N MET A 392 0.27 27.06 -2.58
CA MET A 392 -0.79 27.25 -3.58
C MET A 392 -1.42 28.63 -3.49
N GLN A 393 -1.90 29.12 -4.62
CA GLN A 393 -2.80 30.27 -4.70
C GLN A 393 -4.20 29.77 -5.05
N ILE A 394 -5.14 30.03 -4.14
CA ILE A 394 -6.55 29.69 -4.33
C ILE A 394 -7.31 30.95 -4.69
N ARG A 395 -8.02 30.93 -5.81
CA ARG A 395 -8.86 32.01 -6.26
C ARG A 395 -10.32 31.62 -6.15
N VAL A 396 -11.11 32.43 -5.44
CA VAL A 396 -12.54 32.23 -5.28
C VAL A 396 -13.29 33.28 -6.11
N GLU A 397 -14.07 32.83 -7.08
CA GLU A 397 -14.93 33.68 -7.92
C GLU A 397 -16.35 33.61 -7.36
N GLY A 398 -16.90 34.75 -6.95
CA GLY A 398 -18.22 34.84 -6.31
C GLY A 398 -18.12 35.29 -4.84
N MET A 399 -19.09 36.05 -4.41
CA MET A 399 -19.21 36.50 -3.00
C MET A 399 -20.54 36.04 -2.44
N PRO A 400 -20.54 35.12 -1.46
CA PRO A 400 -21.77 34.75 -0.76
C PRO A 400 -22.35 35.91 0.07
N LEU A 401 -23.67 35.96 0.19
CA LEU A 401 -24.34 36.97 1.03
C LEU A 401 -24.41 36.55 2.51
N GLN A 402 -24.13 35.30 2.81
CA GLN A 402 -24.16 34.72 4.15
C GLN A 402 -22.86 33.97 4.43
N GLN A 403 -22.64 33.58 5.66
CA GLN A 403 -21.53 32.71 6.02
C GLN A 403 -21.62 31.39 5.24
N GLU A 404 -20.59 31.07 4.48
CA GLU A 404 -20.51 29.84 3.71
C GLU A 404 -19.22 29.10 4.04
N THR A 405 -19.31 27.78 4.05
CA THR A 405 -18.17 26.90 4.28
C THR A 405 -18.04 25.92 3.12
N VAL A 406 -16.86 25.91 2.51
CA VAL A 406 -16.51 25.01 1.43
C VAL A 406 -15.33 24.17 1.88
N LEU A 407 -15.45 22.87 1.77
CA LEU A 407 -14.38 21.92 2.02
C LEU A 407 -13.71 21.58 0.66
N LEU A 408 -12.40 21.86 0.57
CA LEU A 408 -11.53 21.36 -0.47
C LEU A 408 -10.89 20.08 0.06
N GLU A 409 -11.43 18.95 -0.29
CA GLU A 409 -10.96 17.66 0.15
C GLU A 409 -9.80 17.23 -0.76
N ALA A 410 -8.59 17.13 -0.21
CA ALA A 410 -7.42 16.71 -0.95
C ALA A 410 -7.54 15.24 -1.35
N SER A 411 -7.28 14.96 -2.61
CA SER A 411 -7.26 13.61 -3.15
C SER A 411 -5.87 13.31 -3.72
N ASN A 412 -5.29 12.21 -3.31
CA ASN A 412 -4.03 11.75 -3.87
C ASN A 412 -4.29 11.05 -5.21
N ARG A 413 -4.29 11.84 -6.28
CA ARG A 413 -4.56 11.40 -7.67
C ARG A 413 -3.39 11.76 -8.59
N PRO A 414 -2.23 11.08 -8.47
CA PRO A 414 -1.03 11.36 -9.25
C PRO A 414 -1.26 11.42 -10.75
N ALA A 415 -2.08 10.53 -11.31
CA ALA A 415 -2.36 10.51 -12.74
C ALA A 415 -3.06 11.78 -13.23
N VAL A 416 -3.92 12.38 -12.41
CA VAL A 416 -4.63 13.63 -12.76
C VAL A 416 -3.80 14.86 -12.45
N GLY A 417 -2.96 14.79 -11.42
CA GLY A 417 -2.11 15.89 -10.96
C GLY A 417 -0.77 16.04 -11.69
N ILE A 418 -0.34 15.03 -12.46
CA ILE A 418 0.98 15.04 -13.08
C ILE A 418 1.13 16.18 -14.10
N ARG A 419 2.26 16.89 -14.03
CA ARG A 419 2.63 17.96 -14.93
C ARG A 419 4.13 17.99 -15.18
N ARG A 420 4.54 18.35 -16.38
CA ARG A 420 5.94 18.66 -16.69
C ARG A 420 6.33 19.97 -15.99
N LEU A 421 7.47 19.98 -15.32
CA LEU A 421 7.96 21.14 -14.58
C LEU A 421 8.94 21.99 -15.42
N ILE A 422 9.85 21.34 -16.16
CA ILE A 422 10.90 22.01 -16.94
C ILE A 422 10.32 22.55 -18.24
N GLU A 423 10.55 23.84 -18.52
CA GLU A 423 10.08 24.50 -19.74
C GLU A 423 11.20 24.74 -20.76
N ASP A 424 12.42 25.07 -20.27
CA ASP A 424 13.57 25.40 -21.13
C ASP A 424 14.33 24.13 -21.55
N PRO A 425 14.50 23.89 -22.87
CA PRO A 425 15.27 22.75 -23.38
C PRO A 425 16.72 22.67 -22.84
N ARG A 426 17.29 23.81 -22.44
CA ARG A 426 18.63 23.85 -21.82
C ARG A 426 18.71 23.19 -20.47
N MET A 427 17.58 23.09 -19.72
CA MET A 427 17.49 22.47 -18.42
C MET A 427 17.37 20.94 -18.46
N VAL A 428 17.27 20.34 -19.65
CA VAL A 428 17.26 18.88 -19.77
C VAL A 428 18.63 18.31 -19.33
N ALA A 429 18.64 17.50 -18.28
CA ALA A 429 19.86 16.97 -17.69
C ALA A 429 20.36 15.73 -18.44
N ALA A 430 20.98 15.91 -19.60
CA ALA A 430 21.43 14.83 -20.46
C ALA A 430 22.81 14.29 -20.07
N ALA A 431 23.70 15.13 -19.50
CA ALA A 431 25.07 14.78 -19.17
C ALA A 431 25.21 14.20 -17.75
N ALA A 432 26.24 13.39 -17.51
CA ALA A 432 26.64 13.00 -16.17
C ALA A 432 27.51 14.10 -15.50
N PRO A 433 27.48 14.27 -14.16
CA PRO A 433 28.28 15.26 -13.46
C PRO A 433 29.76 14.95 -13.43
N PHE A 434 30.12 13.67 -13.61
CA PHE A 434 31.50 13.19 -13.64
C PHE A 434 31.74 12.35 -14.88
N ARG A 435 32.98 12.39 -15.35
CA ARG A 435 33.50 11.56 -16.44
C ARG A 435 34.66 10.73 -15.92
N ILE A 436 34.72 9.47 -16.32
CA ILE A 436 35.86 8.59 -16.06
C ILE A 436 36.59 8.32 -17.39
N ILE A 437 37.91 8.38 -17.36
CA ILE A 437 38.77 8.15 -18.49
C ILE A 437 39.73 7.03 -18.09
N GLU A 438 39.76 5.97 -18.87
CA GLU A 438 40.60 4.82 -18.65
C GLU A 438 42.00 5.09 -19.22
N ASP A 439 43.02 4.62 -18.51
CA ASP A 439 44.34 4.60 -19.09
C ASP A 439 44.41 3.50 -20.17
N PRO A 440 44.79 3.81 -21.44
CA PRO A 440 44.90 2.80 -22.47
C PRO A 440 45.90 1.68 -22.17
N MET A 441 46.77 1.89 -21.17
CA MET A 441 47.79 0.92 -20.74
C MET A 441 47.33 0.04 -19.58
N ASN A 442 46.04 0.11 -19.18
CA ASN A 442 45.47 -0.68 -18.07
C ASN A 442 45.66 -2.18 -18.30
N PRO A 443 46.38 -2.90 -17.40
CA PRO A 443 46.66 -4.31 -17.55
C PRO A 443 45.45 -5.22 -17.63
N SER A 444 44.36 -4.87 -16.90
CA SER A 444 43.13 -5.71 -16.87
C SER A 444 42.27 -5.50 -18.12
N GLY A 445 42.37 -4.36 -18.79
CA GLY A 445 41.42 -3.95 -19.83
C GLY A 445 39.98 -3.82 -19.27
N ALA A 446 39.83 -3.45 -18.02
CA ALA A 446 38.54 -3.21 -17.40
C ALA A 446 37.98 -1.87 -17.83
N ASP A 447 36.75 -1.85 -18.36
CA ASP A 447 35.99 -0.63 -18.60
C ASP A 447 35.42 -0.14 -17.28
N ALA A 448 35.33 1.18 -17.08
CA ALA A 448 34.82 1.80 -15.88
C ALA A 448 33.58 2.64 -16.19
N SER A 449 32.56 2.48 -15.40
CA SER A 449 31.37 3.34 -15.41
C SER A 449 31.31 4.17 -14.14
N ILE A 450 30.87 5.43 -14.27
CA ILE A 450 30.78 6.37 -13.15
C ILE A 450 29.36 6.88 -13.00
N THR A 451 28.90 6.92 -11.76
CA THR A 451 27.61 7.51 -11.40
C THR A 451 27.79 8.37 -10.16
N TRP A 452 26.87 9.30 -9.92
CA TRP A 452 26.86 10.11 -8.73
C TRP A 452 25.46 10.10 -8.10
N GLN A 453 25.39 9.95 -6.77
CA GLN A 453 24.15 9.91 -6.01
C GLN A 453 24.33 10.77 -4.76
N PRO A 454 23.76 11.99 -4.70
CA PRO A 454 24.01 12.94 -3.61
C PRO A 454 23.56 12.45 -2.24
N ASP A 455 22.50 11.63 -2.18
CA ASP A 455 21.92 11.16 -0.94
C ASP A 455 22.57 9.87 -0.39
N GLN A 456 23.52 9.30 -1.14
CA GLN A 456 24.23 8.09 -0.78
C GLN A 456 25.75 8.28 -0.69
N SER A 457 26.19 9.52 -0.53
CA SER A 457 27.60 9.83 -0.45
C SER A 457 28.27 9.05 0.69
N ASP A 458 29.19 8.16 0.30
CA ASP A 458 30.05 7.39 1.19
C ASP A 458 29.37 6.50 2.23
N LEU A 459 28.11 6.20 2.06
CA LEU A 459 27.45 5.09 2.74
C LEU A 459 27.89 3.75 2.12
N ALA A 460 29.19 3.55 1.98
CA ALA A 460 29.63 2.18 1.92
C ALA A 460 29.15 1.51 3.23
N PRO A 461 28.48 0.37 3.15
CA PRO A 461 28.20 -0.39 4.35
C PRO A 461 29.53 -0.51 5.09
N LEU A 462 29.58 -0.08 6.32
CA LEU A 462 30.70 -0.29 7.18
C LEU A 462 30.60 -1.76 7.62
N PRO A 463 31.29 -2.69 7.00
CA PRO A 463 31.00 -4.10 7.24
C PRO A 463 31.28 -4.53 8.67
N SER A 464 32.02 -3.72 9.40
CA SER A 464 32.31 -3.96 10.81
C SER A 464 31.41 -3.18 11.78
N LEU A 465 30.58 -2.28 11.30
CA LEU A 465 29.60 -1.56 12.10
C LEU A 465 28.21 -2.20 11.99
N GLY A 466 28.13 -3.39 11.44
CA GLY A 466 26.87 -4.08 11.27
C GLY A 466 25.77 -3.17 10.80
N GLY A 467 24.61 -3.19 10.87
CA GLY A 467 23.52 -2.47 10.31
C GLY A 467 23.43 -0.94 10.46
N VAL A 468 24.32 -0.24 11.19
CA VAL A 468 24.30 1.26 11.18
C VAL A 468 24.40 1.76 9.75
N ALA A 469 25.15 1.08 8.94
CA ALA A 469 25.26 1.39 7.53
C ALA A 469 23.95 1.19 6.75
N GLN A 470 22.98 0.49 7.30
CA GLN A 470 21.68 0.30 6.68
C GLN A 470 20.72 1.46 6.93
N SER A 471 21.00 2.35 7.88
CA SER A 471 20.31 3.63 7.90
C SER A 471 20.92 4.50 6.81
N ASN A 472 20.29 4.60 5.67
CA ASN A 472 20.63 5.49 4.54
C ASN A 472 20.67 6.98 4.93
N ARG A 473 20.88 7.33 6.17
CA ARG A 473 20.71 8.65 6.75
C ARG A 473 21.99 9.35 7.06
N TRP A 474 23.07 8.62 7.08
CA TRP A 474 24.36 9.12 7.45
C TRP A 474 25.26 9.12 6.26
N GLN A 475 25.71 10.28 5.85
CA GLN A 475 26.72 10.44 4.84
C GLN A 475 28.08 10.26 5.50
N THR A 476 28.82 9.24 5.09
CA THR A 476 30.19 9.07 5.55
C THR A 476 31.13 9.81 4.60
N ASN A 477 31.83 10.79 5.10
CA ASN A 477 32.89 11.49 4.35
C ASN A 477 34.24 10.88 4.55
N VAL A 478 34.34 9.73 5.17
CA VAL A 478 35.60 9.20 5.59
C VAL A 478 35.77 7.77 5.20
N GLN A 479 36.97 7.50 4.78
CA GLN A 479 37.48 6.19 4.57
C GLN A 479 37.33 5.34 5.81
N LYS A 480 36.80 4.16 5.61
CA LYS A 480 36.91 3.09 6.59
C LYS A 480 38.40 2.75 6.73
N VAL A 481 38.96 2.91 7.91
CA VAL A 481 40.25 2.34 8.25
C VAL A 481 40.00 1.12 9.11
N ASP A 482 40.38 -0.05 8.61
CA ASP A 482 40.36 -1.27 9.41
C ASP A 482 41.45 -1.18 10.49
N LEU A 483 41.01 -1.04 11.73
CA LEU A 483 41.88 -1.13 12.89
C LEU A 483 42.30 -2.60 13.20
N SER A 484 42.27 -3.43 12.22
CA SER A 484 42.36 -4.90 12.37
C SER A 484 43.71 -5.42 12.89
N ILE A 485 44.64 -4.55 13.21
CA ILE A 485 45.95 -5.07 13.60
C ILE A 485 46.47 -4.36 14.85
N ASN A 486 46.64 -5.14 15.90
CA ASN A 486 47.45 -4.93 17.05
C ASN A 486 48.17 -3.57 17.13
N ARG A 487 47.65 -2.62 17.89
CA ARG A 487 48.31 -1.37 18.32
C ARG A 487 48.74 -0.40 17.19
N SER A 488 48.08 -0.39 16.04
CA SER A 488 48.46 0.56 14.98
C SER A 488 47.71 1.89 15.14
N LEU A 489 48.43 2.95 15.00
CA LEU A 489 47.89 4.30 14.83
C LEU A 489 47.33 4.38 13.41
N ALA A 490 46.07 4.75 13.28
CA ALA A 490 45.41 4.92 11.98
C ALA A 490 44.86 6.34 11.83
N VAL A 491 45.16 6.95 10.69
CA VAL A 491 44.47 8.18 10.29
C VAL A 491 43.16 7.79 9.65
N VAL A 492 42.07 8.22 10.24
CA VAL A 492 40.74 7.89 9.78
C VAL A 492 40.33 8.76 8.59
N GLY A 493 41.04 9.80 8.31
CA GLY A 493 40.84 10.73 7.19
C GLY A 493 40.50 12.15 7.61
N GLY A 494 40.24 13.02 6.64
CA GLY A 494 39.97 14.44 6.88
C GLY A 494 38.49 14.75 6.87
N ILE A 495 38.03 15.55 7.81
CA ILE A 495 36.73 16.22 7.76
C ILE A 495 36.92 17.50 6.99
N ALA A 496 36.23 17.67 5.86
CA ALA A 496 36.39 18.87 5.04
C ALA A 496 35.82 20.12 5.71
N ALA A 497 36.47 21.24 5.50
CA ALA A 497 35.99 22.53 5.95
C ALA A 497 34.58 22.83 5.45
N GLY A 498 33.77 23.46 6.27
CA GLY A 498 32.36 23.77 5.94
C GLY A 498 31.34 22.69 6.30
N GLN A 499 31.78 21.52 6.73
CA GLN A 499 30.88 20.49 7.23
C GLN A 499 30.26 20.89 8.57
N ARG A 500 29.00 20.55 8.78
CA ARG A 500 28.27 20.85 10.01
C ARG A 500 27.85 19.56 10.69
N ASP A 501 27.88 19.58 12.00
CA ASP A 501 27.31 18.54 12.86
C ASP A 501 27.84 17.15 12.48
N VAL A 502 29.13 16.96 12.61
CA VAL A 502 29.84 15.72 12.29
C VAL A 502 29.76 14.74 13.46
N ASP A 503 29.40 13.51 13.16
CA ASP A 503 29.33 12.41 14.12
C ASP A 503 30.35 11.35 13.77
N LEU A 504 31.19 10.96 14.73
CA LEU A 504 32.22 9.92 14.56
C LEU A 504 31.76 8.62 15.23
N GLY A 505 31.32 7.68 14.43
CA GLY A 505 30.93 6.34 14.92
C GLY A 505 32.13 5.45 15.16
N MET A 506 32.20 4.84 16.33
CA MET A 506 33.22 3.87 16.69
C MET A 506 32.57 2.53 17.03
N ALA A 507 32.93 1.47 16.31
CA ALA A 507 32.62 0.12 16.74
C ALA A 507 33.87 -0.53 17.29
N SER A 508 33.79 -1.04 18.49
CA SER A 508 34.82 -1.89 19.07
C SER A 508 34.31 -3.32 19.13
N ASP A 509 34.87 -4.20 18.34
CA ASP A 509 34.78 -5.62 18.64
C ASP A 509 35.65 -5.93 19.86
N ILE A 510 35.03 -6.55 20.84
CA ILE A 510 35.58 -7.34 21.93
C ILE A 510 37.11 -7.18 22.14
N GLY A 511 37.55 -6.25 22.90
CA GLY A 511 38.95 -6.26 23.25
C GLY A 511 39.61 -5.01 23.80
N GLY A 512 38.96 -3.87 23.70
CA GLY A 512 39.60 -2.69 24.30
C GLY A 512 39.10 -1.35 23.78
N PRO A 513 39.42 -0.30 24.53
CA PRO A 513 39.02 1.07 24.17
C PRO A 513 39.74 1.53 22.91
N VAL A 514 39.02 2.28 22.08
CA VAL A 514 39.57 3.07 20.98
C VAL A 514 39.81 4.51 21.47
N GLU A 515 40.98 5.00 21.25
CA GLU A 515 41.38 6.35 21.58
C GLU A 515 41.43 7.22 20.32
N LEU A 516 40.94 8.47 20.42
CA LEU A 516 40.87 9.39 19.29
C LEU A 516 41.59 10.69 19.56
N GLU A 517 42.18 11.26 18.54
CA GLU A 517 42.60 12.66 18.53
C GLU A 517 42.14 13.33 17.24
N ILE A 518 41.66 14.57 17.39
CA ILE A 518 41.18 15.39 16.29
C ILE A 518 41.96 16.69 16.32
N PHE A 519 42.56 17.03 15.20
CA PHE A 519 43.30 18.26 15.02
C PHE A 519 43.16 18.82 13.62
N THR A 520 43.42 20.10 13.46
CA THR A 520 43.35 20.77 12.16
C THR A 520 44.57 20.41 11.29
N ARG A 521 44.42 20.57 9.98
CA ARG A 521 45.49 20.31 9.02
C ARG A 521 46.77 21.20 9.24
N ASP A 522 46.64 22.34 9.94
CA ASP A 522 47.72 23.19 10.36
C ASP A 522 48.29 22.82 11.75
N GLY A 523 47.79 21.77 12.40
CA GLY A 523 48.31 21.22 13.64
C GLY A 523 47.62 21.69 14.91
N ARG A 524 46.59 22.53 14.82
CA ARG A 524 45.87 23.02 15.98
C ARG A 524 45.00 21.88 16.57
N HIS A 525 45.23 21.61 17.86
CA HIS A 525 44.49 20.58 18.60
C HIS A 525 43.03 20.96 18.79
N ILE A 526 42.13 20.02 18.53
CA ILE A 526 40.67 20.17 18.71
C ILE A 526 40.19 19.30 19.88
N ALA A 527 40.50 18.00 19.89
CA ALA A 527 40.08 17.07 20.93
C ALA A 527 41.05 15.90 21.05
N GLY A 528 41.10 15.28 22.23
CA GLY A 528 41.93 14.14 22.49
C GLY A 528 43.26 14.52 23.18
N SER A 529 44.00 13.50 23.65
CA SER A 529 45.32 13.71 24.27
C SER A 529 46.32 12.64 23.81
N LEU A 530 46.12 12.15 22.62
CA LEU A 530 46.86 11.08 21.98
C LEU A 530 48.27 11.45 21.60
N LEU A 531 48.45 12.65 21.07
CA LEU A 531 49.63 13.04 20.37
C LEU A 531 50.20 14.33 20.98
N SER A 532 51.52 14.42 21.05
CA SER A 532 52.24 15.67 21.30
C SER A 532 52.17 16.57 20.06
N GLU A 533 52.47 17.83 20.26
CA GLU A 533 52.50 18.80 19.13
C GLU A 533 53.48 18.38 18.04
N ALA A 534 54.64 17.80 18.44
CA ALA A 534 55.63 17.31 17.51
C ALA A 534 55.14 16.11 16.69
N GLU A 535 54.36 15.22 17.30
CA GLU A 535 53.77 14.05 16.63
C GLU A 535 52.66 14.48 15.68
N ARG A 536 51.79 15.45 16.05
CA ARG A 536 50.81 16.03 15.15
C ARG A 536 51.49 16.67 13.92
N ALA A 537 52.55 17.41 14.12
CA ALA A 537 53.33 18.02 13.04
C ALA A 537 53.94 16.94 12.09
N ALA A 538 54.49 15.88 12.68
CA ALA A 538 55.02 14.75 11.89
C ALA A 538 53.92 14.02 11.08
N ILE A 539 52.69 13.91 11.61
CA ILE A 539 51.55 13.36 10.92
C ILE A 539 51.11 14.23 9.77
N ILE A 540 51.13 15.55 9.95
CA ILE A 540 50.76 16.52 8.91
C ILE A 540 51.81 16.48 7.80
N ASP A 541 53.08 16.48 8.13
CA ASP A 541 54.15 16.35 7.17
C ASP A 541 54.08 15.03 6.44
N THR A 542 53.70 13.97 7.13
CA THR A 542 53.49 12.64 6.57
C THR A 542 52.26 12.61 5.66
N ALA A 543 51.15 13.22 6.09
CA ALA A 543 49.95 13.35 5.26
C ALA A 543 50.22 14.15 3.97
N ASN A 544 51.04 15.20 4.06
CA ASN A 544 51.50 15.94 2.89
C ASN A 544 52.49 15.13 2.05
N GLY A 545 53.16 14.12 2.62
CA GLY A 545 54.09 13.20 1.99
C GLY A 545 53.42 11.93 1.41
N PHE A 546 52.16 11.64 1.70
CA PHE A 546 51.35 10.53 1.13
C PHE A 546 51.26 10.58 -0.39
N ALA A 547 51.51 11.74 -0.93
CA ALA A 547 51.67 11.97 -2.34
C ALA A 547 52.73 11.08 -3.02
N LYS A 548 53.46 10.23 -2.31
CA LYS A 548 54.56 9.42 -2.82
C LYS A 548 54.32 7.91 -2.77
N GLY A 549 53.10 7.46 -2.54
CA GLY A 549 52.74 6.05 -2.66
C GLY A 549 53.09 5.11 -1.50
N ALA A 550 53.40 5.60 -0.32
CA ALA A 550 53.61 4.80 0.88
C ALA A 550 52.34 4.79 1.79
N SER A 551 52.01 3.62 2.38
CA SER A 551 50.89 3.55 3.34
C SER A 551 51.24 4.39 4.59
N TYR A 552 50.22 4.99 5.24
CA TYR A 552 50.43 5.82 6.42
C TYR A 552 51.13 5.06 7.56
N SER A 553 50.77 3.84 7.83
CA SER A 553 51.40 2.98 8.81
C SER A 553 52.89 2.72 8.48
N GLN A 554 53.24 2.73 7.22
CA GLN A 554 54.61 2.52 6.79
C GLN A 554 55.43 3.81 6.90
N LEU A 555 54.90 4.97 6.61
CA LEU A 555 55.51 6.28 6.81
C LEU A 555 55.67 6.59 8.28
N TYR A 556 54.67 6.28 9.12
CA TYR A 556 54.76 6.47 10.57
C TYR A 556 55.86 5.60 11.18
N ARG A 557 55.97 4.32 10.80
CA ARG A 557 57.05 3.40 11.20
C ARG A 557 58.43 3.90 10.74
N ASN A 558 58.52 4.40 9.54
CA ASN A 558 59.76 4.95 9.01
C ASN A 558 60.22 6.24 9.73
N THR A 559 59.24 7.01 10.23
CA THR A 559 59.53 8.30 10.90
C THR A 559 59.83 8.13 12.40
N HIS A 560 59.24 7.12 13.08
CA HIS A 560 59.31 6.90 14.51
C HIS A 560 59.99 5.61 14.97
N GLY A 561 60.44 4.78 13.99
CA GLY A 561 61.04 3.47 14.25
C GLY A 561 60.04 2.32 14.32
N GLU A 562 60.47 1.10 14.02
CA GLU A 562 59.59 -0.08 13.86
C GLU A 562 58.93 -0.47 15.19
N ASP A 563 59.44 -0.08 16.34
CA ASP A 563 58.92 -0.38 17.68
C ASP A 563 58.23 0.80 18.39
N SER A 564 57.98 1.91 17.70
CA SER A 564 57.30 3.03 18.29
C SER A 564 55.80 2.84 18.41
N TYR A 565 55.38 2.52 19.59
CA TYR A 565 53.99 2.49 20.00
C TYR A 565 53.67 3.78 20.77
N LEU A 566 52.65 4.45 20.39
CA LEU A 566 52.07 5.53 21.18
C LEU A 566 51.26 4.91 22.33
N ASP A 567 51.80 4.95 23.55
CA ASP A 567 51.08 4.53 24.76
C ASP A 567 50.25 5.73 25.23
N LEU A 568 48.93 5.64 25.08
CA LEU A 568 48.08 6.78 25.27
C LEU A 568 46.99 6.54 26.30
N PRO A 569 46.74 7.49 27.20
CA PRO A 569 45.68 7.35 28.18
C PRO A 569 44.30 7.37 27.50
N ILE A 570 43.43 6.52 28.02
CA ILE A 570 42.01 6.43 27.61
C ILE A 570 41.39 7.84 27.70
N LEU A 571 40.72 8.28 26.61
CA LEU A 571 39.96 9.52 26.64
C LEU A 571 38.82 9.47 27.66
N ARG A 572 39.18 9.71 28.93
CA ARG A 572 38.18 9.96 29.95
C ARG A 572 37.73 11.41 29.80
N GLY A 573 36.62 11.61 29.10
CA GLY A 573 36.03 12.93 29.01
C GLY A 573 35.73 13.45 27.61
N ALA A 574 36.13 12.78 26.53
CA ALA A 574 35.40 12.98 25.29
C ALA A 574 33.98 12.50 25.57
N ARG A 575 33.02 13.37 25.55
CA ARG A 575 31.61 12.96 25.61
C ARG A 575 31.38 12.01 24.44
N ALA A 576 31.50 10.70 24.72
CA ALA A 576 30.87 9.73 23.88
C ALA A 576 29.39 10.04 24.01
N LEU A 577 28.87 10.85 23.14
CA LEU A 577 27.45 11.07 23.07
C LEU A 577 26.89 9.79 22.46
N PRO A 578 25.93 9.19 23.11
CA PRO A 578 25.23 8.05 22.60
C PRO A 578 24.57 8.43 21.31
N LEU A 579 24.36 7.45 20.50
CA LEU A 579 23.59 7.44 19.27
C LEU A 579 22.67 8.62 19.17
N SER A 580 22.88 9.46 18.19
CA SER A 580 21.92 10.49 17.83
C SER A 580 20.60 9.79 17.57
N VAL A 581 19.58 10.27 18.25
CA VAL A 581 18.22 9.80 18.04
C VAL A 581 17.81 10.26 16.66
N ASP A 582 17.81 9.31 15.72
CA ASP A 582 17.27 9.56 14.42
C ASP A 582 15.74 9.67 14.51
N LYS A 583 15.24 10.82 14.15
CA LYS A 583 13.83 10.94 13.74
C LYS A 583 13.67 10.15 12.46
N LEU A 584 13.20 8.92 12.56
CA LEU A 584 13.04 8.03 11.45
C LEU A 584 11.88 8.48 10.57
N ASP A 585 12.20 9.08 9.44
CA ASP A 585 11.34 9.02 8.28
C ASP A 585 11.43 7.59 7.70
N THR A 586 10.39 6.81 7.93
CA THR A 586 10.22 5.54 7.26
C THR A 586 9.74 5.83 5.85
N ASN A 587 10.64 5.89 4.89
CA ASN A 587 10.41 5.88 3.43
C ASN A 587 10.43 7.17 2.64
N GLY A 588 10.82 8.33 3.19
CA GLY A 588 10.81 9.58 2.39
C GLY A 588 9.41 10.02 1.94
N LEU A 589 8.36 9.39 2.45
CA LEU A 589 6.98 9.82 2.30
C LEU A 589 6.60 10.63 3.52
N VAL A 590 6.41 11.92 3.33
CA VAL A 590 5.68 12.75 4.26
C VAL A 590 4.23 12.29 4.22
N VAL A 591 3.93 11.25 4.98
CA VAL A 591 2.54 10.91 5.29
C VAL A 591 2.14 11.80 6.45
N GLY A 592 1.17 12.68 6.23
CA GLY A 592 0.58 13.68 7.07
C GLY A 592 0.89 13.65 8.56
N SER A 593 1.32 14.78 9.09
CA SER A 593 1.34 15.26 10.49
C SER A 593 1.28 14.23 11.63
N THR A 594 2.08 13.19 11.60
CA THR A 594 2.46 12.50 12.82
C THR A 594 3.75 13.11 13.29
N VAL A 595 3.71 13.78 14.43
CA VAL A 595 4.91 14.25 15.14
C VAL A 595 5.85 13.05 15.25
N GLU A 596 7.04 13.17 14.65
CA GLU A 596 8.02 12.09 14.61
C GLU A 596 8.54 11.83 16.01
N ARG A 597 8.22 10.67 16.56
CA ARG A 597 8.71 10.23 17.86
C ARG A 597 10.11 9.66 17.73
N ALA A 598 10.96 9.96 18.70
CA ALA A 598 12.30 9.44 18.72
C ALA A 598 12.30 7.90 18.76
N ARG A 599 13.07 7.29 17.86
CA ARG A 599 13.22 5.84 17.73
C ARG A 599 14.68 5.50 17.55
N LEU A 600 15.18 4.54 18.32
CA LEU A 600 16.52 4.02 18.22
C LEU A 600 16.47 2.52 17.98
N LEU A 601 17.09 2.05 16.91
CA LEU A 601 17.26 0.64 16.60
C LEU A 601 18.74 0.27 16.71
N THR A 602 19.06 -0.70 17.57
CA THR A 602 20.43 -1.17 17.71
C THR A 602 20.88 -2.00 16.50
N GLU A 603 22.17 -2.27 16.46
CA GLU A 603 22.73 -3.33 15.62
C GLU A 603 22.24 -4.70 16.03
N ARG A 604 22.48 -5.70 15.18
CA ARG A 604 22.27 -7.10 15.57
C ARG A 604 23.22 -7.42 16.71
N MET A 605 22.67 -8.05 17.75
CA MET A 605 23.54 -8.53 18.85
C MET A 605 24.43 -9.65 18.29
N THR A 606 25.74 -9.44 18.39
CA THR A 606 26.73 -10.42 17.91
C THR A 606 26.81 -11.62 18.85
N ASP A 607 27.35 -12.73 18.36
CA ASP A 607 27.59 -13.96 19.13
C ASP A 607 28.67 -13.70 20.21
N GLN A 608 28.24 -13.19 21.32
CA GLN A 608 29.09 -13.00 22.53
C GLN A 608 28.72 -14.03 23.58
N THR A 609 29.70 -14.50 24.31
CA THR A 609 29.45 -15.40 25.44
C THR A 609 29.39 -14.59 26.73
N VAL A 610 28.45 -14.94 27.57
CA VAL A 610 28.36 -14.40 28.95
C VAL A 610 29.61 -14.76 29.73
N PRO A 611 30.31 -13.83 30.39
CA PRO A 611 31.50 -14.09 31.19
C PRO A 611 31.26 -15.09 32.31
N ASP A 612 32.36 -15.65 32.89
CA ASP A 612 32.30 -16.64 33.96
C ASP A 612 31.60 -16.18 35.24
N ASP A 613 31.53 -14.87 35.49
CA ASP A 613 30.80 -14.27 36.61
C ASP A 613 29.27 -14.16 36.34
N GLY A 614 28.82 -14.55 35.15
CA GLY A 614 27.41 -14.49 34.75
C GLY A 614 26.89 -13.11 34.44
N THR A 615 27.73 -12.06 34.46
CA THR A 615 27.35 -10.66 34.26
C THR A 615 27.84 -10.16 32.91
N LEU A 616 26.91 -9.87 32.01
CA LEU A 616 27.23 -9.29 30.68
C LEU A 616 27.54 -7.82 30.76
N ILE A 617 26.73 -7.07 31.51
CA ILE A 617 26.87 -5.61 31.71
C ILE A 617 26.94 -5.34 33.21
N ALA A 618 27.97 -4.69 33.70
CA ALA A 618 28.09 -4.35 35.10
C ALA A 618 27.09 -3.26 35.55
N SER A 619 26.79 -3.24 36.86
CA SER A 619 25.93 -2.15 37.37
C SER A 619 26.61 -0.78 37.18
N ALA A 620 25.84 0.20 36.76
CA ALA A 620 26.31 1.55 36.39
C ALA A 620 27.34 1.59 35.25
N ALA A 621 27.39 0.52 34.42
CA ALA A 621 28.18 0.56 33.19
C ALA A 621 27.49 1.33 32.06
N ILE A 622 26.17 1.33 32.05
CA ILE A 622 25.36 2.06 31.06
C ILE A 622 24.34 2.93 31.79
N GLY A 623 24.07 4.10 31.23
CA GLY A 623 23.03 5.03 31.67
C GLY A 623 21.98 5.23 30.57
N LEU A 624 20.75 5.51 30.96
CA LEU A 624 19.65 5.91 30.06
C LEU A 624 19.03 7.22 30.58
N ASN A 625 19.08 8.25 29.77
CA ASN A 625 18.58 9.60 30.11
C ASN A 625 19.04 10.11 31.47
N GLY A 626 20.35 9.96 31.77
CA GLY A 626 20.95 10.42 32.99
C GLY A 626 20.80 9.48 34.21
N ASN A 627 20.18 8.32 34.05
CA ASN A 627 19.98 7.32 35.08
C ASN A 627 20.84 6.08 34.82
N TRP A 628 21.65 5.66 35.85
CA TRP A 628 22.48 4.48 35.74
C TRP A 628 21.63 3.22 35.85
N LEU A 629 21.89 2.23 34.93
CA LEU A 629 21.19 0.96 34.91
C LEU A 629 21.86 -0.05 35.85
N ASN A 630 21.08 -1.03 36.32
CA ASN A 630 21.58 -2.16 37.08
C ASN A 630 22.34 -3.14 36.19
N ALA A 631 23.02 -4.13 36.83
CA ALA A 631 23.71 -5.14 36.08
C ALA A 631 22.76 -5.98 35.20
N PHE A 632 23.24 -6.40 34.04
CA PHE A 632 22.55 -7.33 33.17
C PHE A 632 23.23 -8.72 33.24
N SER A 633 22.48 -9.68 33.74
CA SER A 633 22.88 -11.09 33.76
C SER A 633 21.86 -11.90 32.97
N PRO A 634 22.19 -12.33 31.73
CA PRO A 634 21.26 -13.06 30.87
C PRO A 634 20.83 -14.41 31.51
N PRO A 635 19.61 -14.88 31.24
CA PRO A 635 19.06 -16.10 31.88
C PRO A 635 19.86 -17.38 31.63
N GLY A 636 20.63 -17.44 30.55
CA GLY A 636 21.43 -18.62 30.18
C GLY A 636 22.64 -18.88 31.06
N GLY A 637 23.08 -17.90 31.87
CA GLY A 637 24.27 -17.99 32.73
C GLY A 637 25.60 -17.99 31.97
N PRO A 638 26.74 -18.23 32.67
CA PRO A 638 28.09 -18.21 32.08
C PRO A 638 28.24 -19.12 30.86
N GLY A 639 28.88 -18.62 29.81
CA GLY A 639 29.12 -19.34 28.55
C GLY A 639 27.93 -19.37 27.60
N SER A 640 26.77 -18.82 27.99
CA SER A 640 25.60 -18.70 27.06
C SER A 640 25.75 -17.51 26.14
N THR A 641 25.05 -17.54 25.01
CA THR A 641 24.95 -16.43 24.07
C THR A 641 23.71 -15.58 24.44
N PRO A 642 23.87 -14.32 24.82
CA PRO A 642 22.75 -13.45 25.15
C PRO A 642 21.93 -13.10 23.91
N ARG A 643 20.61 -13.06 24.06
CA ARG A 643 19.67 -12.73 22.97
C ARG A 643 19.15 -11.31 23.12
N ALA A 644 18.77 -10.71 22.00
CA ALA A 644 18.14 -9.38 21.98
C ALA A 644 16.84 -9.35 22.81
N THR A 645 16.10 -10.46 22.88
CA THR A 645 14.91 -10.60 23.72
C THR A 645 15.22 -10.48 25.20
N ASP A 646 16.32 -11.09 25.67
CA ASP A 646 16.73 -11.03 27.05
C ASP A 646 17.20 -9.62 27.44
N ALA A 647 17.98 -8.99 26.56
CA ALA A 647 18.46 -7.61 26.74
C ALA A 647 17.32 -6.60 26.71
N ALA A 648 16.36 -6.75 25.80
CA ALA A 648 15.19 -5.87 25.73
C ALA A 648 14.28 -6.04 26.95
N ALA A 649 14.10 -7.27 27.45
CA ALA A 649 13.34 -7.51 28.68
C ALA A 649 14.01 -6.84 29.90
N TRP A 650 15.34 -6.98 30.04
CA TRP A 650 16.10 -6.28 31.05
C TRP A 650 15.98 -4.75 30.93
N LEU A 651 16.19 -4.18 29.75
CA LEU A 651 16.08 -2.74 29.51
C LEU A 651 14.66 -2.24 29.78
N SER A 652 13.63 -2.98 29.42
CA SER A 652 12.24 -2.63 29.71
C SER A 652 11.94 -2.59 31.22
N ALA A 653 12.52 -3.55 31.98
CA ALA A 653 12.44 -3.54 33.44
C ALA A 653 13.19 -2.33 34.03
N GLU A 654 14.36 -1.99 33.50
CA GLU A 654 15.14 -0.84 33.92
C GLU A 654 14.43 0.49 33.58
N VAL A 655 13.82 0.61 32.39
CA VAL A 655 12.99 1.76 32.02
C VAL A 655 11.85 1.96 33.00
N THR A 656 11.22 0.86 33.43
CA THR A 656 10.18 0.90 34.48
C THR A 656 10.74 1.32 35.84
N ARG A 657 11.89 0.78 36.23
CA ARG A 657 12.55 1.13 37.51
C ARG A 657 12.93 2.60 37.61
N ILE A 658 13.41 3.19 36.48
CA ILE A 658 13.80 4.59 36.44
C ILE A 658 12.65 5.57 36.17
N GLY A 659 11.41 5.05 36.05
CA GLY A 659 10.19 5.86 35.86
C GLY A 659 10.04 6.48 34.49
N LEU A 660 10.51 5.80 33.44
CA LEU A 660 10.40 6.25 32.05
C LEU A 660 9.49 5.38 31.20
N SER A 661 8.71 4.45 31.81
CA SER A 661 7.83 3.52 31.10
C SER A 661 6.66 4.18 30.34
N ASP A 662 6.27 5.38 30.74
CA ASP A 662 5.28 6.23 30.06
C ASP A 662 5.88 7.06 28.91
N LYS A 663 7.23 7.09 28.79
CA LYS A 663 7.96 7.89 27.82
C LYS A 663 8.76 7.07 26.83
N ILE A 664 9.28 5.93 27.23
CA ILE A 664 10.15 5.07 26.42
C ILE A 664 9.66 3.65 26.48
N GLN A 665 9.39 3.06 25.33
CA GLN A 665 9.15 1.64 25.16
C GLN A 665 10.42 0.97 24.64
N VAL A 666 10.75 -0.20 25.19
CA VAL A 666 11.86 -1.04 24.69
C VAL A 666 11.31 -2.40 24.28
N SER A 667 11.68 -2.86 23.12
CA SER A 667 11.27 -4.15 22.56
C SER A 667 12.43 -4.80 21.80
N ALA A 668 12.38 -6.11 21.66
CA ALA A 668 13.27 -6.81 20.74
C ALA A 668 12.56 -6.93 19.38
N VAL A 669 13.30 -6.72 18.30
CA VAL A 669 12.80 -6.86 16.92
C VAL A 669 13.82 -7.63 16.09
N ASN A 670 13.32 -8.40 15.13
CA ASN A 670 14.17 -9.01 14.12
C ASN A 670 13.43 -9.04 12.78
N GLU A 671 14.05 -8.42 11.79
CA GLU A 671 13.60 -8.47 10.41
C GLU A 671 14.77 -8.89 9.52
N VAL A 672 14.50 -9.84 8.64
CA VAL A 672 15.40 -10.20 7.55
C VAL A 672 14.69 -9.92 6.24
N ARG A 673 15.24 -9.05 5.43
CA ARG A 673 14.68 -8.65 4.14
C ARG A 673 15.42 -9.32 3.01
N ALA A 674 14.68 -9.97 2.12
CA ALA A 674 15.19 -10.60 0.91
C ALA A 674 14.76 -9.79 -0.32
N ASP A 675 15.75 -9.33 -1.07
CA ASP A 675 15.55 -8.54 -2.29
C ASP A 675 14.85 -9.41 -3.37
N PRO A 676 13.74 -8.94 -3.97
CA PRO A 676 13.03 -9.67 -5.01
C PRO A 676 13.91 -10.10 -6.18
N SER A 677 14.91 -9.29 -6.55
CA SER A 677 15.83 -9.57 -7.66
C SER A 677 16.83 -10.69 -7.35
N ARG A 678 17.04 -11.03 -6.08
CA ARG A 678 17.97 -12.06 -5.63
C ARG A 678 17.32 -13.38 -5.27
N LEU A 679 15.99 -13.47 -5.31
CA LEU A 679 15.27 -14.70 -5.00
C LEU A 679 15.68 -15.85 -5.91
N ARG A 680 15.93 -17.00 -5.31
CA ARG A 680 16.36 -18.23 -5.97
C ARG A 680 15.32 -19.33 -5.73
N LEU A 681 14.15 -19.18 -6.36
CA LEU A 681 13.01 -20.09 -6.16
C LEU A 681 13.29 -21.56 -6.59
N ASP A 682 14.46 -21.81 -7.14
CA ASP A 682 14.96 -23.14 -7.49
C ASP A 682 15.81 -23.80 -6.38
N LEU A 683 16.04 -23.10 -5.27
CA LEU A 683 16.83 -23.57 -4.14
C LEU A 683 15.97 -23.88 -2.91
N PRO A 684 16.43 -24.79 -2.03
CA PRO A 684 15.77 -25.08 -0.76
C PRO A 684 15.91 -23.91 0.23
N LEU A 685 15.11 -23.94 1.28
CA LEU A 685 15.19 -22.99 2.39
C LEU A 685 14.89 -23.70 3.69
N SER A 686 15.78 -23.58 4.66
CA SER A 686 15.50 -23.92 6.05
C SER A 686 15.50 -22.65 6.92
N ILE A 687 14.62 -22.61 7.90
CA ILE A 687 14.50 -21.51 8.87
C ILE A 687 14.48 -22.15 10.27
N ASN A 688 15.39 -21.72 11.13
CA ASN A 688 15.52 -22.24 12.50
C ASN A 688 15.57 -23.79 12.52
N GLY A 689 16.32 -24.39 11.58
CA GLY A 689 16.48 -25.83 11.48
C GLY A 689 15.28 -26.61 10.89
N VAL A 690 14.23 -25.92 10.43
CA VAL A 690 13.05 -26.54 9.81
C VAL A 690 13.03 -26.22 8.31
N ASP A 691 12.82 -27.24 7.48
CA ASP A 691 12.75 -27.07 6.04
C ASP A 691 11.45 -26.35 5.63
N ALA A 692 11.55 -25.05 5.37
CA ALA A 692 10.44 -24.25 4.84
C ALA A 692 10.21 -24.53 3.36
N VAL A 693 11.29 -24.72 2.59
CA VAL A 693 11.25 -25.20 1.19
C VAL A 693 12.12 -26.45 1.11
N PRO A 694 11.53 -27.66 1.11
CA PRO A 694 12.28 -28.89 0.97
C PRO A 694 13.05 -28.97 -0.35
N ALA A 695 14.20 -29.65 -0.33
CA ALA A 695 15.00 -29.87 -1.53
C ALA A 695 14.17 -30.49 -2.66
N GLY A 696 14.26 -29.93 -3.86
CA GLY A 696 13.46 -30.35 -5.02
C GLY A 696 12.09 -29.69 -5.16
N THR A 697 11.62 -28.96 -4.17
CA THR A 697 10.41 -28.14 -4.25
C THR A 697 10.75 -26.78 -4.87
N ARG A 698 9.87 -26.29 -5.74
CA ARG A 698 10.08 -24.99 -6.41
C ARG A 698 8.81 -24.13 -6.27
N PRO A 699 8.76 -23.17 -5.37
CA PRO A 699 7.68 -22.19 -5.33
C PRO A 699 7.62 -21.42 -6.66
N ALA A 700 6.42 -21.22 -7.20
CA ALA A 700 6.25 -20.59 -8.50
C ALA A 700 6.44 -19.05 -8.44
N THR A 701 6.20 -18.44 -7.28
CA THR A 701 6.24 -17.00 -7.07
C THR A 701 6.79 -16.68 -5.68
N ALA A 702 7.17 -15.42 -5.45
CA ALA A 702 7.54 -14.92 -4.13
C ALA A 702 6.41 -15.14 -3.09
N GLN A 703 5.15 -14.94 -3.50
CA GLN A 703 3.99 -15.20 -2.61
C GLN A 703 3.90 -16.69 -2.24
N ALA A 704 4.09 -17.60 -3.19
CA ALA A 704 4.11 -19.03 -2.90
C ALA A 704 5.25 -19.42 -1.95
N LEU A 705 6.40 -18.75 -2.04
CA LEU A 705 7.51 -18.91 -1.10
C LEU A 705 7.11 -18.44 0.31
N VAL A 706 6.48 -17.27 0.41
CA VAL A 706 5.94 -16.73 1.67
C VAL A 706 4.89 -17.68 2.29
N ASP A 707 4.00 -18.22 1.46
CA ASP A 707 2.98 -19.17 1.93
C ASP A 707 3.61 -20.46 2.51
N MET A 708 4.67 -20.96 1.86
CA MET A 708 5.42 -22.13 2.37
C MET A 708 6.13 -21.82 3.69
N ILE A 709 6.76 -20.65 3.81
CA ILE A 709 7.37 -20.19 5.08
C ILE A 709 6.31 -20.14 6.18
N ASN A 710 5.15 -19.58 5.89
CA ASN A 710 4.08 -19.45 6.88
C ASN A 710 3.42 -20.78 7.27
N GLN A 711 3.47 -21.81 6.42
CA GLN A 711 3.01 -23.15 6.77
C GLN A 711 3.83 -23.79 7.90
N VAL A 712 5.11 -23.44 8.01
CA VAL A 712 5.99 -23.95 9.06
C VAL A 712 6.20 -22.96 10.21
N ALA A 713 5.51 -21.81 10.20
CA ALA A 713 5.69 -20.74 11.18
C ALA A 713 5.52 -21.20 12.64
N VAL A 714 4.59 -22.12 12.88
CA VAL A 714 4.37 -22.71 14.24
C VAL A 714 5.59 -23.45 14.78
N HIS A 715 6.45 -23.96 13.90
CA HIS A 715 7.66 -24.71 14.29
C HIS A 715 8.91 -23.82 14.25
N THR A 716 8.93 -22.82 13.39
CA THR A 716 10.07 -21.90 13.24
C THR A 716 9.97 -20.69 14.14
N ASN A 717 8.77 -20.34 14.61
CA ASN A 717 8.42 -19.06 15.24
C ASN A 717 8.74 -17.84 14.33
N VAL A 718 8.80 -18.04 13.01
CA VAL A 718 9.12 -17.01 12.02
C VAL A 718 8.00 -16.94 10.99
N ARG A 719 7.54 -15.75 10.67
CA ARG A 719 6.61 -15.48 9.58
C ARG A 719 7.25 -14.68 8.48
N GLY A 720 6.77 -14.91 7.25
CA GLY A 720 7.11 -14.13 6.08
C GLY A 720 5.91 -13.32 5.60
N TYR A 721 6.19 -12.15 5.04
CA TYR A 721 5.21 -11.36 4.26
C TYR A 721 5.93 -10.64 3.13
N LEU A 722 5.17 -10.19 2.12
CA LEU A 722 5.69 -9.32 1.08
C LEU A 722 5.62 -7.88 1.57
N GLY A 723 6.73 -7.18 1.52
CA GLY A 723 6.79 -5.76 1.77
C GLY A 723 6.27 -4.93 0.59
N GLU A 724 6.21 -3.63 0.75
CA GLU A 724 5.64 -2.69 -0.24
C GLU A 724 6.41 -2.67 -1.58
N GLN A 725 7.68 -3.04 -1.57
CA GLN A 725 8.53 -3.12 -2.78
C GLN A 725 8.63 -4.55 -3.32
N GLY A 726 7.79 -5.47 -2.83
CA GLY A 726 7.79 -6.88 -3.23
C GLY A 726 8.90 -7.71 -2.59
N GLU A 727 9.71 -7.13 -1.68
CA GLU A 727 10.70 -7.86 -0.89
C GLU A 727 10.02 -8.84 0.07
N ILE A 728 10.64 -9.99 0.29
CA ILE A 728 10.18 -10.91 1.33
C ILE A 728 10.80 -10.47 2.66
N VAL A 729 9.95 -10.18 3.62
CA VAL A 729 10.34 -9.83 4.99
C VAL A 729 10.03 -10.99 5.90
N LEU A 730 11.07 -11.50 6.60
CA LEU A 730 10.93 -12.47 7.68
C LEU A 730 10.96 -11.73 9.00
N THR A 731 10.05 -12.06 9.89
CA THR A 731 10.01 -11.56 11.26
C THR A 731 9.60 -12.66 12.23
N GLY A 732 9.87 -12.48 13.52
CA GLY A 732 9.34 -13.37 14.54
C GLY A 732 7.81 -13.36 14.54
N ASP A 733 7.21 -14.54 14.78
CA ASP A 733 5.75 -14.64 14.94
C ASP A 733 5.29 -13.92 16.22
N ALA A 734 3.98 -13.68 16.35
CA ALA A 734 3.38 -12.97 17.48
C ALA A 734 3.83 -13.57 18.84
N GLY A 735 4.45 -12.75 19.69
CA GLY A 735 5.06 -13.13 20.95
C GLY A 735 6.49 -13.67 20.85
N HIS A 736 7.06 -13.70 19.65
CA HIS A 736 8.43 -14.08 19.37
C HIS A 736 9.21 -13.02 18.59
N GLU A 737 8.74 -11.76 18.62
CA GLU A 737 9.39 -10.62 17.99
C GLU A 737 10.83 -10.51 18.51
N GLY A 738 11.78 -10.39 17.62
CA GLY A 738 13.20 -10.28 17.99
C GLY A 738 13.93 -11.57 18.29
N ILE A 739 13.34 -12.74 18.04
CA ILE A 739 14.10 -14.01 18.07
C ILE A 739 15.18 -14.01 16.99
N ASP A 740 16.20 -14.79 17.23
CA ASP A 740 17.21 -15.07 16.21
C ASP A 740 16.60 -15.88 15.07
N ILE A 741 16.92 -15.52 13.84
CA ILE A 741 16.46 -16.19 12.62
C ILE A 741 17.66 -16.84 11.96
N GLU A 742 17.78 -18.18 12.07
CA GLU A 742 18.79 -18.94 11.36
C GLU A 742 18.28 -19.31 9.97
N ILE A 743 19.03 -18.93 8.93
CA ILE A 743 18.72 -19.22 7.54
C ILE A 743 19.74 -20.19 6.97
N GLY A 744 19.25 -21.25 6.38
CA GLY A 744 20.02 -22.27 5.68
C GLY A 744 19.29 -22.75 4.41
N PRO A 745 19.85 -23.73 3.72
CA PRO A 745 21.24 -24.22 3.79
C PRO A 745 22.19 -23.34 2.97
N GLU A 746 23.46 -23.43 3.27
CA GLU A 746 24.52 -22.75 2.54
C GLU A 746 24.79 -23.41 1.17
N ASN A 747 24.65 -24.73 1.12
CA ASN A 747 24.81 -25.53 -0.10
C ASN A 747 23.71 -26.59 -0.19
N ASP A 748 23.04 -26.66 -1.33
CA ASP A 748 22.19 -27.81 -1.63
C ASP A 748 23.08 -28.97 -2.12
N TRP A 749 23.31 -29.94 -1.25
CA TRP A 749 24.12 -31.11 -1.54
C TRP A 749 23.51 -32.02 -2.63
N LEU A 750 22.20 -31.92 -2.90
CA LEU A 750 21.51 -32.68 -3.95
C LEU A 750 21.72 -32.07 -5.34
N THR A 751 21.73 -30.73 -5.45
CA THR A 751 21.87 -30.02 -6.73
C THR A 751 23.27 -29.45 -6.95
N GLY A 752 24.11 -29.43 -5.91
CA GLY A 752 25.44 -28.80 -5.94
C GLY A 752 25.42 -27.28 -6.08
N LYS A 753 24.26 -26.64 -5.86
CA LYS A 753 24.10 -25.19 -5.91
C LYS A 753 24.29 -24.58 -4.54
N ALA A 754 25.00 -23.45 -4.48
CA ALA A 754 25.18 -22.67 -3.26
C ALA A 754 24.02 -21.69 -3.07
N GLY A 755 23.58 -21.50 -1.83
CA GLY A 755 22.59 -20.52 -1.42
C GLY A 755 21.21 -21.11 -1.03
N ASN A 756 20.26 -20.24 -0.76
CA ASN A 756 18.91 -20.56 -0.35
C ASN A 756 17.86 -19.81 -1.18
N ALA A 757 16.58 -20.18 -1.04
CA ALA A 757 15.49 -19.61 -1.84
C ALA A 757 15.30 -18.10 -1.64
N LEU A 758 15.72 -17.54 -0.52
CA LEU A 758 15.63 -16.09 -0.26
C LEU A 758 16.76 -15.29 -0.91
N GLY A 759 17.83 -15.96 -1.40
CA GLY A 759 19.00 -15.27 -1.97
C GLY A 759 19.80 -14.43 -0.97
N VAL A 760 19.61 -14.65 0.33
CA VAL A 760 20.38 -14.03 1.41
C VAL A 760 21.48 -14.95 1.91
N SER A 761 22.48 -14.41 2.62
CA SER A 761 23.53 -15.23 3.21
C SER A 761 22.95 -16.21 4.22
N SER A 762 23.43 -17.46 4.21
CA SER A 762 23.07 -18.43 5.23
C SER A 762 23.78 -18.09 6.53
N GLY A 763 23.10 -18.32 7.66
CA GLY A 763 23.64 -18.04 8.98
C GLY A 763 22.58 -17.55 9.95
N ASN A 764 23.04 -17.20 11.15
CA ASN A 764 22.19 -16.68 12.20
C ASN A 764 22.04 -15.15 12.08
N TYR A 765 20.82 -14.69 11.91
CA TYR A 765 20.44 -13.28 11.98
C TYR A 765 19.93 -12.98 13.37
N ALA A 766 20.83 -12.51 14.24
CA ALA A 766 20.50 -12.19 15.62
C ALA A 766 19.49 -11.03 15.70
N GLY A 767 18.71 -10.99 16.77
CA GLY A 767 17.75 -9.92 17.03
C GLY A 767 18.42 -8.58 17.32
N ARG A 768 17.61 -7.52 17.35
CA ARG A 768 17.97 -6.14 17.65
C ARG A 768 17.11 -5.60 18.77
N ILE A 769 17.56 -4.55 19.44
CA ILE A 769 16.80 -3.85 20.46
C ILE A 769 16.25 -2.56 19.83
N GLU A 770 14.97 -2.33 20.00
CA GLU A 770 14.30 -1.10 19.61
C GLU A 770 13.93 -0.29 20.85
N PHE A 771 14.34 0.97 20.88
CA PHE A 771 13.86 1.97 21.81
C PHE A 771 12.94 2.92 21.04
N LYS A 772 11.77 3.18 21.58
CA LYS A 772 10.77 4.05 20.98
C LYS A 772 10.25 5.07 21.99
N ALA A 773 10.36 6.34 21.70
CA ALA A 773 9.71 7.37 22.49
C ALA A 773 8.18 7.30 22.28
N LEU A 774 7.45 7.43 23.37
CA LEU A 774 5.99 7.41 23.37
C LEU A 774 5.37 8.81 23.26
N ASP A 775 6.19 9.84 23.47
CA ASP A 775 5.82 11.24 23.28
C ASP A 775 6.77 11.94 22.30
N ASP A 776 6.42 13.16 21.91
CA ASP A 776 7.13 13.95 20.90
C ASP A 776 8.27 14.78 21.45
N VAL A 777 8.48 14.74 22.75
CA VAL A 777 9.44 15.60 23.49
C VAL A 777 10.59 14.77 24.07
N THR A 778 10.38 13.47 24.30
CA THR A 778 11.37 12.62 24.96
C THR A 778 12.46 12.20 23.98
N ASP A 779 13.69 12.63 24.26
CA ASP A 779 14.90 12.11 23.64
C ASP A 779 15.29 10.77 24.30
N ILE A 780 15.85 9.85 23.52
CA ILE A 780 16.44 8.61 24.01
C ILE A 780 17.94 8.78 24.05
N ARG A 781 18.53 8.89 25.24
CA ARG A 781 19.94 9.11 25.42
C ARG A 781 20.58 8.01 26.27
N LEU A 782 21.49 7.25 25.65
CA LEU A 782 22.30 6.23 26.32
C LEU A 782 23.70 6.78 26.63
N GLU A 783 24.27 6.44 27.76
CA GLU A 783 25.54 7.00 28.23
C GLU A 783 26.42 5.88 28.77
N ILE A 784 27.75 6.02 28.61
CA ILE A 784 28.71 5.13 29.27
C ILE A 784 28.83 5.60 30.71
N GLY A 785 28.55 4.69 31.64
CA GLY A 785 28.60 4.99 33.05
C GLY A 785 30.02 4.94 33.65
N PRO A 786 30.14 5.28 34.94
CA PRO A 786 31.45 5.30 35.64
C PRO A 786 32.09 3.92 35.76
N ALA A 787 31.32 2.82 35.69
CA ALA A 787 31.81 1.45 35.68
C ALA A 787 31.86 0.84 34.27
N GLY A 788 31.48 1.62 33.23
CA GLY A 788 31.32 1.15 31.86
C GLY A 788 32.51 1.50 30.96
N ASN A 789 32.51 0.84 29.83
CA ASN A 789 33.43 1.07 28.75
C ASN A 789 32.66 0.96 27.39
N PRO A 790 33.23 1.39 26.25
CA PRO A 790 32.57 1.29 24.94
C PRO A 790 32.13 -0.11 24.54
N ALA A 791 32.86 -1.15 25.03
CA ALA A 791 32.51 -2.54 24.75
C ALA A 791 31.19 -2.95 25.40
N ASP A 792 30.76 -2.35 26.49
CA ASP A 792 29.49 -2.62 27.14
C ASP A 792 28.32 -2.16 26.28
N LEU A 793 28.46 -1.04 25.56
CA LEU A 793 27.48 -0.61 24.57
C LEU A 793 27.47 -1.55 23.35
N ALA A 794 28.65 -1.92 22.85
CA ALA A 794 28.76 -2.82 21.70
C ALA A 794 28.12 -4.19 21.98
N ARG A 795 28.18 -4.69 23.20
CA ARG A 795 27.52 -5.92 23.64
C ARG A 795 26.00 -5.89 23.47
N LEU A 796 25.40 -4.71 23.49
CA LEU A 796 23.98 -4.50 23.23
C LEU A 796 23.68 -4.12 21.76
N GLY A 797 24.68 -4.18 20.87
CA GLY A 797 24.54 -3.71 19.49
C GLY A 797 24.51 -2.18 19.38
N LEU A 798 25.00 -1.47 20.40
CA LEU A 798 25.10 0.00 20.40
C LEU A 798 26.51 0.42 19.98
N THR A 799 26.61 1.47 19.20
CA THR A 799 27.89 2.05 18.77
C THR A 799 28.19 3.31 19.54
N THR A 800 29.47 3.60 19.72
CA THR A 800 29.92 4.82 20.39
C THR A 800 30.19 5.90 19.37
N HIS A 801 29.78 7.13 19.64
CA HIS A 801 29.92 8.26 18.73
C HIS A 801 30.64 9.42 19.40
N VAL A 802 31.42 10.16 18.62
CA VAL A 802 31.95 11.47 18.98
C VAL A 802 31.29 12.52 18.09
N TYR A 803 30.56 13.41 18.73
CA TYR A 803 29.81 14.45 18.02
C TYR A 803 30.54 15.79 17.99
N ILE A 804 30.67 16.38 16.82
CA ILE A 804 31.25 17.70 16.62
C ILE A 804 30.13 18.67 16.22
N ASP A 805 29.72 19.52 17.16
CA ASP A 805 28.68 20.52 16.95
C ASP A 805 29.16 21.68 16.07
N GLY A 806 28.28 22.11 15.19
CA GLY A 806 28.48 23.34 14.41
C GLY A 806 29.32 23.16 13.16
N GLN A 807 29.67 24.25 12.51
CA GLN A 807 30.41 24.25 11.25
C GLN A 807 31.88 24.04 11.50
N VAL A 808 32.50 23.09 10.84
CA VAL A 808 33.95 22.88 10.86
C VAL A 808 34.60 23.95 9.98
N PRO A 809 35.40 24.87 10.58
CA PRO A 809 35.96 25.99 9.83
C PRO A 809 37.13 25.60 8.93
N GLU A 810 37.82 24.52 9.25
CA GLU A 810 39.05 24.05 8.60
C GLU A 810 39.00 22.53 8.40
N ASP A 811 39.83 21.99 7.51
CA ASP A 811 39.99 20.54 7.37
C ASP A 811 40.50 19.94 8.70
N LEU A 812 39.79 18.96 9.22
CA LEU A 812 40.20 18.24 10.42
C LEU A 812 40.79 16.86 10.05
N ILE A 813 41.84 16.49 10.81
CA ILE A 813 42.46 15.16 10.75
C ILE A 813 42.04 14.40 11.98
N VAL A 814 41.54 13.17 11.78
CA VAL A 814 41.17 12.27 12.87
C VAL A 814 42.11 11.08 12.90
N VAL A 815 42.73 10.89 14.07
CA VAL A 815 43.64 9.77 14.34
C VAL A 815 43.05 8.90 15.40
N ALA A 816 43.06 7.57 15.18
CA ALA A 816 42.56 6.59 16.13
C ALA A 816 43.66 5.59 16.51
N LYS A 817 43.60 5.11 17.76
CA LYS A 817 44.42 4.02 18.28
C LYS A 817 43.57 3.11 19.13
N GLY A 818 43.71 1.79 18.96
CA GLY A 818 42.97 0.82 19.74
C GLY A 818 43.49 -0.62 19.58
N ASN A 819 43.12 -1.46 20.51
CA ASN A 819 43.38 -2.90 20.45
C ASN A 819 42.18 -3.66 19.85
N ALA A 820 41.18 -2.96 19.38
CA ALA A 820 39.96 -3.55 18.87
C ALA A 820 40.09 -3.90 17.39
N THR A 821 39.51 -5.04 17.02
CA THR A 821 39.21 -5.37 15.65
C THR A 821 37.94 -4.64 15.28
N GLY A 822 38.02 -3.40 14.86
CA GLY A 822 36.87 -2.58 14.55
C GLY A 822 37.19 -1.56 13.47
N SER A 823 36.20 -0.87 12.98
CA SER A 823 36.37 0.24 12.04
C SER A 823 35.84 1.52 12.66
N LEU A 824 36.51 2.59 12.31
CA LEU A 824 36.09 3.94 12.65
C LEU A 824 35.55 4.62 11.38
N SER A 825 34.43 5.29 11.49
CA SER A 825 33.88 6.07 10.39
C SER A 825 33.44 7.43 10.86
N ILE A 826 33.51 8.41 9.98
CA ILE A 826 32.89 9.70 10.19
C ILE A 826 31.52 9.67 9.55
N ILE A 827 30.51 9.95 10.34
CA ILE A 827 29.11 9.94 9.94
C ILE A 827 28.66 11.40 9.94
N GLN A 828 28.12 11.84 8.82
CA GLN A 828 27.62 13.20 8.64
C GLN A 828 26.09 13.22 8.68
N LYS A 829 25.49 14.21 9.35
CA LYS A 829 24.04 14.37 9.33
C LYS A 829 23.54 14.71 7.92
N PRO A 830 22.33 14.29 7.58
CA PRO A 830 21.70 14.69 6.32
C PRO A 830 21.68 16.22 6.17
N GLY A 831 22.04 16.71 5.01
CA GLY A 831 22.10 18.14 4.69
C GLY A 831 23.50 18.77 4.72
N THR A 832 24.55 18.05 5.15
CA THR A 832 25.95 18.49 5.13
C THR A 832 26.74 17.91 3.97
N VAL A 833 26.13 17.89 2.80
CA VAL A 833 26.76 17.34 1.58
C VAL A 833 27.90 18.24 1.11
N THR A 834 29.05 17.65 0.75
CA THR A 834 30.06 18.40 0.00
C THR A 834 29.42 18.97 -1.26
N PRO A 835 29.48 20.29 -1.49
CA PRO A 835 28.90 20.86 -2.69
C PRO A 835 29.43 20.15 -3.93
N LEU A 836 28.56 19.69 -4.81
CA LEU A 836 28.93 19.03 -6.05
C LEU A 836 29.94 19.88 -6.86
N SER A 837 29.78 21.19 -6.85
CA SER A 837 30.70 22.14 -7.47
C SER A 837 32.12 21.95 -6.97
N ALA A 838 32.32 21.84 -5.64
CA ALA A 838 33.66 21.65 -5.08
C ALA A 838 34.25 20.28 -5.40
N LEU A 839 33.42 19.25 -5.55
CA LEU A 839 33.88 17.91 -5.93
C LEU A 839 34.24 17.85 -7.42
N ARG A 840 33.47 18.53 -8.27
CA ARG A 840 33.73 18.62 -9.72
C ARG A 840 34.98 19.40 -10.09
N GLU A 841 35.36 20.39 -9.29
CA GLU A 841 36.60 21.16 -9.46
C GLU A 841 37.87 20.29 -9.29
N ARG A 842 37.71 19.12 -8.67
CA ARG A 842 38.81 18.20 -8.39
C ARG A 842 38.94 17.15 -9.47
N GLN A 843 40.16 17.07 -10.07
CA GLN A 843 40.52 15.94 -10.88
C GLN A 843 41.12 14.86 -9.99
N MET A 844 40.57 13.66 -10.04
CA MET A 844 40.98 12.54 -9.17
C MET A 844 41.55 11.39 -10.01
N SER A 845 42.64 10.77 -9.55
CA SER A 845 43.18 9.55 -10.12
C SER A 845 42.86 8.37 -9.20
N LEU A 846 42.19 7.38 -9.76
CA LEU A 846 41.95 6.08 -9.13
C LEU A 846 43.01 5.12 -9.64
N THR A 847 43.82 4.57 -8.75
CA THR A 847 44.90 3.63 -9.14
C THR A 847 44.85 2.36 -8.30
N PHE A 848 44.91 1.19 -8.91
CA PHE A 848 44.94 -0.09 -8.20
C PHE A 848 46.35 -0.45 -7.80
N THR A 849 46.61 -0.58 -6.51
CA THR A 849 47.87 -1.03 -5.92
C THR A 849 47.97 -2.55 -5.81
N SER A 850 46.87 -3.25 -5.92
CA SER A 850 46.71 -4.69 -6.08
C SER A 850 45.35 -4.99 -6.70
N ASP A 851 45.08 -6.24 -7.02
CA ASP A 851 43.78 -6.68 -7.51
C ASP A 851 42.61 -6.51 -6.50
N THR A 852 42.93 -6.20 -5.25
CA THR A 852 41.99 -6.00 -4.15
C THR A 852 42.12 -4.66 -3.45
N ARG A 853 43.04 -3.80 -3.84
CA ARG A 853 43.27 -2.49 -3.21
C ARG A 853 43.45 -1.37 -4.23
N TYR A 854 42.83 -0.24 -3.92
CA TYR A 854 42.94 0.97 -4.74
C TYR A 854 43.25 2.21 -3.89
N GLN A 855 43.82 3.19 -4.54
CA GLN A 855 44.04 4.54 -4.02
C GLN A 855 43.36 5.55 -4.92
N LEU A 856 42.72 6.54 -4.28
CA LEU A 856 42.14 7.71 -4.95
C LEU A 856 42.97 8.93 -4.56
N VAL A 857 43.53 9.63 -5.50
CA VAL A 857 44.45 10.75 -5.32
C VAL A 857 43.92 11.98 -6.03
N ASP A 858 43.93 13.13 -5.38
CA ASP A 858 43.69 14.44 -6.00
C ASP A 858 44.89 14.77 -6.90
N VAL A 859 44.67 14.88 -8.19
CA VAL A 859 45.75 15.07 -9.16
C VAL A 859 46.46 16.44 -9.01
N ALA A 860 45.71 17.48 -8.70
CA ALA A 860 46.22 18.85 -8.57
C ALA A 860 47.12 19.06 -7.36
N THR A 861 46.74 18.48 -6.23
CA THR A 861 47.46 18.60 -4.95
C THR A 861 48.32 17.39 -4.63
N ASN A 862 48.23 16.31 -5.42
CA ASN A 862 48.83 14.99 -5.20
C ASN A 862 48.53 14.45 -3.79
N THR A 863 47.33 14.74 -3.27
CA THR A 863 46.87 14.33 -1.93
C THR A 863 46.10 13.02 -2.02
N LEU A 864 46.45 12.05 -1.20
CA LEU A 864 45.69 10.80 -1.07
C LEU A 864 44.32 11.12 -0.47
N LEU A 865 43.26 10.88 -1.25
CA LEU A 865 41.89 11.08 -0.83
C LEU A 865 41.28 9.82 -0.19
N ALA A 866 41.61 8.65 -0.74
CA ALA A 866 41.14 7.36 -0.29
C ALA A 866 42.14 6.24 -0.56
N GLU A 867 42.32 5.30 0.37
CA GLU A 867 42.92 4.00 0.16
C GLU A 867 41.99 2.93 0.74
N ARG A 868 41.50 2.02 -0.10
CA ARG A 868 40.44 1.07 0.29
C ARG A 868 40.65 -0.30 -0.35
N GLU A 869 40.03 -1.31 0.27
CA GLU A 869 39.85 -2.61 -0.37
C GLU A 869 38.76 -2.53 -1.43
N TYR A 870 39.01 -3.16 -2.57
CA TYR A 870 38.05 -3.28 -3.64
C TYR A 870 37.19 -4.53 -3.44
N ASN A 871 35.90 -4.34 -3.43
CA ASN A 871 34.92 -5.40 -3.48
C ASN A 871 34.04 -5.20 -4.73
N ALA A 872 33.97 -6.19 -5.58
CA ALA A 872 33.21 -6.11 -6.82
C ALA A 872 31.69 -5.92 -6.61
N LEU A 873 31.16 -6.32 -5.44
CA LEU A 873 29.74 -6.16 -5.11
C LEU A 873 29.39 -4.72 -4.71
N ASP A 874 30.32 -4.02 -4.05
CA ASP A 874 30.08 -2.68 -3.51
C ASP A 874 30.59 -1.59 -4.48
N GLY A 875 31.41 -1.96 -5.46
CA GLY A 875 32.10 -1.02 -6.36
C GLY A 875 33.05 -0.07 -5.60
N ILE A 876 33.42 1.02 -6.23
CA ILE A 876 34.26 2.06 -5.64
C ILE A 876 33.37 3.26 -5.35
N ARG A 877 33.34 3.73 -4.11
CA ARG A 877 32.50 4.86 -3.68
C ARG A 877 33.34 5.94 -3.03
N TYR A 878 33.09 7.19 -3.43
CA TYR A 878 33.71 8.36 -2.82
C TYR A 878 32.79 9.58 -2.95
N ARG A 879 32.28 10.12 -1.82
CA ARG A 879 31.47 11.34 -1.74
C ARG A 879 30.32 11.38 -2.74
N GLY A 880 29.58 10.29 -2.82
CA GLY A 880 28.48 10.11 -3.77
C GLY A 880 28.91 9.67 -5.18
N VAL A 881 30.18 9.73 -5.52
CA VAL A 881 30.69 9.14 -6.75
C VAL A 881 30.77 7.64 -6.57
N GLN A 882 30.13 6.89 -7.45
CA GLN A 882 30.20 5.44 -7.52
C GLN A 882 30.80 5.02 -8.85
N ILE A 883 31.80 4.15 -8.80
CA ILE A 883 32.51 3.62 -9.96
C ILE A 883 32.35 2.10 -9.95
N ASN A 884 31.88 1.56 -11.05
CA ASN A 884 31.76 0.12 -11.26
C ASN A 884 32.69 -0.28 -12.41
N LEU A 885 33.38 -1.40 -12.22
CA LEU A 885 34.28 -1.96 -13.23
C LEU A 885 33.59 -3.14 -13.91
N SER A 886 33.82 -3.27 -15.23
CA SER A 886 33.26 -4.37 -16.01
C SER A 886 33.96 -5.71 -15.73
N ARG A 887 35.19 -5.65 -15.21
CA ARG A 887 36.05 -6.81 -14.92
C ARG A 887 36.81 -6.60 -13.60
N ARG A 888 37.41 -7.68 -13.11
CA ARG A 888 38.30 -7.62 -11.95
C ARG A 888 39.52 -6.77 -12.29
N PRO A 889 39.85 -5.77 -11.45
CA PRO A 889 41.02 -4.94 -11.69
C PRO A 889 42.32 -5.69 -11.46
N ALA A 890 43.40 -5.18 -12.04
CA ALA A 890 44.75 -5.66 -11.83
C ALA A 890 45.62 -4.55 -11.21
N GLU A 891 46.74 -4.96 -10.60
CA GLU A 891 47.75 -4.01 -10.11
C GLU A 891 48.23 -3.12 -11.25
N GLY A 892 48.21 -1.81 -11.07
CA GLY A 892 48.62 -0.81 -12.07
C GLY A 892 47.45 -0.25 -12.88
N ASP A 893 46.25 -0.78 -12.79
CA ASP A 893 45.07 -0.16 -13.44
C ASP A 893 44.89 1.26 -12.92
N SER A 894 44.66 2.20 -13.83
CA SER A 894 44.51 3.62 -13.53
C SER A 894 43.32 4.23 -14.28
N PHE A 895 42.54 5.03 -13.59
CA PHE A 895 41.36 5.72 -14.11
C PHE A 895 41.37 7.17 -13.67
N LEU A 896 41.19 8.09 -14.61
CA LEU A 896 41.11 9.51 -14.33
C LEU A 896 39.66 9.95 -14.25
N ILE A 897 39.29 10.57 -13.13
CA ILE A 897 37.94 11.09 -12.86
C ILE A 897 37.98 12.61 -12.90
N ASN A 898 37.14 13.22 -13.72
CA ASN A 898 37.00 14.68 -13.77
C ASN A 898 35.54 15.12 -13.66
N GLY A 899 35.35 16.40 -13.42
CA GLY A 899 34.03 17.00 -13.18
C GLY A 899 33.20 17.28 -14.43
N ASN A 900 33.53 16.69 -15.57
CA ASN A 900 32.76 16.78 -16.83
C ASN A 900 32.34 18.23 -17.21
N HIS A 901 33.28 19.17 -17.12
CA HIS A 901 32.96 20.60 -17.37
C HIS A 901 32.62 20.89 -18.83
N ASP A 902 33.18 20.12 -19.76
CA ASP A 902 32.94 20.23 -21.21
C ASP A 902 31.83 19.28 -21.71
N GLY A 903 30.97 18.78 -20.78
CA GLY A 903 30.04 17.70 -21.03
C GLY A 903 28.77 18.06 -21.81
N VAL A 904 28.75 19.14 -22.61
CA VAL A 904 27.56 19.56 -23.40
C VAL A 904 27.10 18.46 -24.37
N GLY A 905 28.04 17.69 -24.89
CA GLY A 905 27.79 16.52 -25.77
C GLY A 905 27.67 15.18 -25.04
N ASP A 906 27.77 15.16 -23.71
CA ASP A 906 27.63 13.94 -22.93
C ASP A 906 26.15 13.53 -22.84
N ASN A 907 25.89 12.27 -23.14
CA ASN A 907 24.55 11.66 -23.15
C ASN A 907 24.34 10.63 -22.05
N SER A 908 25.27 10.50 -21.11
CA SER A 908 25.29 9.39 -20.15
C SER A 908 24.03 9.35 -19.27
N ASN A 909 23.53 10.52 -18.83
CA ASN A 909 22.34 10.57 -17.97
C ASN A 909 21.03 10.35 -18.74
N ILE A 910 20.92 10.89 -19.97
CA ILE A 910 19.72 10.67 -20.77
C ILE A 910 19.63 9.21 -21.27
N LEU A 911 20.76 8.53 -21.46
CA LEU A 911 20.80 7.09 -21.73
C LEU A 911 20.29 6.29 -20.52
N ARG A 912 20.66 6.69 -19.29
CA ARG A 912 20.09 6.10 -18.07
C ARG A 912 18.59 6.33 -17.97
N LEU A 913 18.11 7.51 -18.31
CA LEU A 913 16.69 7.77 -18.36
C LEU A 913 15.99 6.90 -19.42
N ALA A 914 16.58 6.75 -20.60
CA ALA A 914 16.05 5.88 -21.65
C ALA A 914 16.06 4.39 -21.24
N SER A 915 17.02 3.95 -20.42
CA SER A 915 17.08 2.56 -19.94
C SER A 915 15.96 2.17 -18.99
N LEU A 916 15.26 3.15 -18.38
CA LEU A 916 14.07 2.89 -17.54
C LEU A 916 12.94 2.22 -18.32
N GLU A 917 12.90 2.33 -19.65
CA GLU A 917 11.96 1.61 -20.51
C GLU A 917 12.00 0.09 -20.29
N ALA A 918 13.21 -0.47 -20.13
CA ALA A 918 13.44 -1.90 -19.93
C ALA A 918 13.60 -2.30 -18.45
N ALA A 919 13.53 -1.35 -17.54
CA ALA A 919 13.69 -1.60 -16.11
C ALA A 919 12.50 -2.42 -15.57
N ARG A 920 12.82 -3.50 -14.85
CA ARG A 920 11.85 -4.46 -14.31
C ARG A 920 11.71 -4.42 -12.79
N ASP A 921 12.39 -3.48 -12.17
CA ASP A 921 12.42 -3.20 -10.74
C ASP A 921 11.58 -2.00 -10.34
N LEU A 922 10.96 -1.31 -11.31
CA LEU A 922 10.16 -0.11 -11.07
C LEU A 922 8.73 -0.42 -10.62
N VAL A 923 8.20 -1.57 -11.02
CA VAL A 923 6.86 -2.02 -10.67
C VAL A 923 6.90 -3.41 -10.05
N PRO A 924 5.99 -3.74 -9.12
CA PRO A 924 5.94 -5.06 -8.51
C PRO A 924 5.81 -6.17 -9.54
N GLY A 925 6.40 -7.34 -9.26
CA GLY A 925 6.28 -8.52 -10.10
C GLY A 925 7.32 -8.66 -11.20
N GLY A 926 8.31 -7.77 -11.30
CA GLY A 926 9.40 -7.87 -12.28
C GLY A 926 8.98 -7.55 -13.73
N PHE A 927 7.97 -6.71 -13.87
CA PHE A 927 7.48 -6.22 -15.16
C PHE A 927 8.06 -4.84 -15.48
N THR A 928 8.09 -4.47 -16.75
CA THR A 928 8.25 -3.06 -17.13
C THR A 928 6.96 -2.29 -16.91
N ILE A 929 7.01 -0.95 -16.88
CA ILE A 929 5.81 -0.09 -16.76
C ILE A 929 4.77 -0.44 -17.84
N ALA A 930 5.22 -0.64 -19.07
CA ALA A 930 4.35 -1.00 -20.21
C ALA A 930 3.75 -2.41 -20.05
N GLU A 931 4.54 -3.40 -19.61
CA GLU A 931 4.06 -4.76 -19.35
C GLU A 931 3.03 -4.81 -18.22
N SER A 932 3.24 -4.07 -17.11
CA SER A 932 2.27 -3.96 -16.00
C SER A 932 0.95 -3.40 -16.50
N TRP A 933 1.01 -2.29 -17.26
CA TRP A 933 -0.18 -1.68 -17.84
C TRP A 933 -0.96 -2.62 -18.77
N HIS A 934 -0.26 -3.33 -19.66
CA HIS A 934 -0.90 -4.32 -20.52
C HIS A 934 -1.48 -5.50 -19.73
N GLY A 935 -0.80 -5.94 -18.69
CA GLY A 935 -1.29 -6.98 -17.77
C GLY A 935 -2.62 -6.59 -17.17
N HIS A 936 -2.72 -5.35 -16.67
CA HIS A 936 -3.95 -4.82 -16.07
C HIS A 936 -5.11 -4.73 -17.08
N ILE A 937 -4.86 -4.21 -18.30
CA ILE A 937 -5.90 -4.18 -19.36
C ILE A 937 -6.38 -5.59 -19.72
N ASN A 938 -5.47 -6.56 -19.81
CA ASN A 938 -5.83 -7.94 -20.12
C ASN A 938 -6.67 -8.56 -19.00
N GLU A 939 -6.39 -8.27 -17.75
CA GLU A 939 -7.17 -8.70 -16.59
C GLU A 939 -8.60 -8.17 -16.66
N ILE A 940 -8.77 -6.87 -16.93
CA ILE A 940 -10.08 -6.25 -17.13
C ILE A 940 -10.83 -6.93 -18.29
N GLY A 941 -10.17 -7.14 -19.42
CA GLY A 941 -10.76 -7.81 -20.58
C GLY A 941 -11.22 -9.25 -20.27
N ASN A 942 -10.45 -9.97 -19.46
CA ASN A 942 -10.80 -11.31 -18.99
C ASN A 942 -12.02 -11.28 -18.06
N LEU A 943 -12.11 -10.33 -17.14
CA LEU A 943 -13.27 -10.14 -16.25
C LEU A 943 -14.54 -9.85 -17.07
N GLY A 944 -14.46 -8.95 -18.05
CA GLY A 944 -15.58 -8.66 -18.97
C GLY A 944 -16.03 -9.89 -19.76
N ASN A 945 -15.07 -10.68 -20.22
CA ASN A 945 -15.38 -11.92 -20.94
C ASN A 945 -16.05 -12.97 -20.04
N GLN A 946 -15.58 -13.10 -18.80
CA GLN A 946 -16.21 -13.98 -17.81
C GLN A 946 -17.64 -13.53 -17.49
N ALA A 947 -17.88 -12.23 -17.34
CA ALA A 947 -19.20 -11.67 -17.10
C ALA A 947 -20.17 -11.99 -18.26
N ARG A 948 -19.71 -11.90 -19.53
CA ARG A 948 -20.51 -12.22 -20.71
C ARG A 948 -20.87 -13.71 -20.78
N ILE A 949 -19.90 -14.59 -20.55
CA ILE A 949 -20.15 -16.04 -20.48
C ILE A 949 -21.15 -16.37 -19.35
N ALA A 950 -21.01 -15.70 -18.20
CA ALA A 950 -21.93 -15.85 -17.08
C ALA A 950 -23.34 -15.37 -17.46
N GLN A 951 -23.47 -14.23 -18.16
CA GLN A 951 -24.75 -13.70 -18.64
C GLN A 951 -25.46 -14.70 -19.55
N GLU A 952 -24.77 -15.26 -20.56
CA GLU A 952 -25.34 -16.27 -21.48
C GLU A 952 -25.86 -17.49 -20.72
N ALA A 953 -25.10 -17.98 -19.73
CA ALA A 953 -25.55 -19.10 -18.90
C ALA A 953 -26.74 -18.73 -18.00
N LEU A 954 -26.73 -17.51 -17.43
CA LEU A 954 -27.81 -17.05 -16.55
C LEU A 954 -29.11 -16.74 -17.29
N VAL A 955 -29.06 -16.35 -18.57
CA VAL A 955 -30.26 -16.23 -19.43
C VAL A 955 -31.00 -17.55 -19.49
N ILE A 956 -30.29 -18.66 -19.74
CA ILE A 956 -30.89 -20.01 -19.80
C ILE A 956 -31.52 -20.41 -18.46
N VAL A 957 -30.81 -20.13 -17.36
CA VAL A 957 -31.31 -20.41 -16.01
C VAL A 957 -32.54 -19.57 -15.69
N HIS A 958 -32.55 -18.31 -16.10
CA HIS A 958 -33.71 -17.44 -15.95
C HIS A 958 -34.91 -17.90 -16.74
N GLU A 959 -34.74 -18.25 -18.02
CA GLU A 959 -35.80 -18.82 -18.85
C GLU A 959 -36.41 -20.09 -18.23
N GLN A 960 -35.57 -21.00 -17.73
CA GLN A 960 -36.05 -22.21 -17.04
C GLN A 960 -36.85 -21.89 -15.76
N ALA A 961 -36.42 -20.83 -15.01
CA ALA A 961 -37.12 -20.40 -13.81
C ALA A 961 -38.48 -19.76 -14.15
N VAL A 962 -38.56 -18.99 -15.23
CA VAL A 962 -39.84 -18.45 -15.78
C VAL A 962 -40.75 -19.57 -16.21
N GLU A 963 -40.28 -20.55 -17.02
CA GLU A 963 -41.08 -21.68 -17.42
C GLU A 963 -41.57 -22.51 -16.22
N ALA A 964 -40.74 -22.72 -15.21
CA ALA A 964 -41.12 -23.42 -13.98
C ALA A 964 -42.26 -22.69 -13.24
N ARG A 965 -42.17 -21.37 -13.14
CA ARG A 965 -43.20 -20.53 -12.55
C ARG A 965 -44.49 -20.58 -13.35
N ASP A 966 -44.41 -20.48 -14.69
CA ASP A 966 -45.56 -20.45 -15.56
C ASP A 966 -46.30 -21.81 -15.58
N ARG A 967 -45.60 -22.92 -15.46
CA ARG A 967 -46.20 -24.25 -15.27
C ARG A 967 -47.05 -24.37 -14.00
N VAL A 968 -46.73 -23.65 -12.92
CA VAL A 968 -47.46 -23.71 -11.66
C VAL A 968 -48.51 -22.61 -11.56
N SER A 969 -48.12 -21.38 -11.88
CA SER A 969 -48.90 -20.15 -11.63
C SER A 969 -49.49 -19.53 -12.90
N GLY A 970 -49.04 -19.96 -14.08
CA GLY A 970 -49.53 -19.47 -15.38
C GLY A 970 -50.94 -19.93 -15.69
N VAL A 971 -51.64 -19.17 -16.51
CA VAL A 971 -52.97 -19.54 -17.04
C VAL A 971 -52.84 -20.25 -18.38
N SER A 972 -53.23 -21.53 -18.44
CA SER A 972 -53.30 -22.27 -19.70
C SER A 972 -54.71 -22.20 -20.27
N LEU A 973 -54.88 -21.69 -21.48
CA LEU A 973 -56.18 -21.63 -22.17
C LEU A 973 -56.82 -22.99 -22.30
N ASP A 974 -56.05 -24.03 -22.59
CA ASP A 974 -56.55 -25.39 -22.79
C ASP A 974 -57.08 -25.96 -21.45
N GLU A 975 -56.38 -25.74 -20.36
CA GLU A 975 -56.81 -26.16 -19.01
C GLU A 975 -58.05 -25.39 -18.58
N GLU A 976 -58.04 -24.06 -18.73
CA GLU A 976 -59.19 -23.25 -18.34
C GLU A 976 -60.41 -23.54 -19.21
N ALA A 977 -60.26 -23.84 -20.53
CA ALA A 977 -61.33 -24.26 -21.40
C ALA A 977 -61.93 -25.63 -20.99
N ALA A 978 -61.06 -26.59 -20.63
CA ALA A 978 -61.48 -27.86 -20.10
C ALA A 978 -62.24 -27.73 -18.76
N ASP A 979 -61.74 -26.90 -17.85
CA ASP A 979 -62.37 -26.62 -16.59
C ASP A 979 -63.67 -25.87 -16.76
N LEU A 980 -63.77 -24.93 -17.70
CA LEU A 980 -65.02 -24.23 -18.05
C LEU A 980 -66.08 -25.21 -18.48
N ILE A 981 -65.76 -26.12 -19.40
CA ILE A 981 -66.69 -27.17 -19.86
C ILE A 981 -67.10 -28.09 -18.69
N ARG A 982 -66.16 -28.55 -17.88
CA ARG A 982 -66.37 -29.39 -16.73
C ARG A 982 -67.33 -28.74 -15.71
N PHE A 983 -67.03 -27.49 -15.33
CA PHE A 983 -67.84 -26.73 -14.37
C PHE A 983 -69.22 -26.36 -14.93
N GLN A 984 -69.32 -26.09 -16.25
CA GLN A 984 -70.56 -25.84 -16.93
C GLN A 984 -71.49 -27.06 -16.89
N GLN A 985 -70.93 -28.27 -17.19
CA GLN A 985 -71.65 -29.53 -17.10
C GLN A 985 -72.12 -29.84 -15.65
N ALA A 986 -71.26 -29.62 -14.67
CA ALA A 986 -71.52 -29.82 -13.25
C ALA A 986 -72.61 -28.82 -12.73
N TYR A 987 -72.55 -27.57 -13.19
CA TYR A 987 -73.61 -26.55 -12.93
C TYR A 987 -74.95 -27.02 -13.49
N GLN A 988 -74.98 -27.46 -14.75
CA GLN A 988 -76.23 -28.00 -15.37
C GLN A 988 -76.76 -29.24 -14.66
N ALA A 989 -75.85 -30.16 -14.22
CA ALA A 989 -76.25 -31.29 -13.41
C ALA A 989 -76.84 -30.87 -12.05
N SER A 990 -76.26 -29.91 -11.35
CA SER A 990 -76.77 -29.39 -10.10
C SER A 990 -78.11 -28.64 -10.23
N ALA A 991 -78.27 -27.91 -11.36
CA ALA A 991 -79.55 -27.31 -11.73
C ALA A 991 -80.69 -28.33 -11.99
N ARG A 992 -80.34 -29.45 -12.66
CA ARG A 992 -81.28 -30.58 -12.86
C ARG A 992 -81.68 -31.25 -11.54
N ILE A 993 -80.79 -31.34 -10.55
CA ILE A 993 -81.09 -31.83 -9.21
C ILE A 993 -82.18 -30.93 -8.56
N ILE A 994 -82.05 -29.61 -8.69
CA ILE A 994 -83.05 -28.67 -8.20
C ILE A 994 -84.41 -28.88 -8.90
N GLN A 995 -84.42 -29.01 -10.20
CA GLN A 995 -85.61 -29.31 -10.97
C GLN A 995 -86.29 -30.60 -10.51
N THR A 996 -85.51 -31.66 -10.35
CA THR A 996 -86.02 -32.94 -9.85
C THR A 996 -86.55 -32.82 -8.43
N ALA A 997 -85.87 -32.08 -7.55
CA ALA A 997 -86.34 -31.85 -6.20
C ALA A 997 -87.60 -31.02 -6.15
N ASN A 998 -87.79 -30.01 -7.01
CA ASN A 998 -89.03 -29.28 -7.23
C ASN A 998 -90.20 -30.16 -7.75
N ASN A 999 -89.94 -30.99 -8.82
CA ASN A 999 -90.91 -31.88 -9.31
C ASN A 999 -91.35 -32.87 -8.25
N LEU A 1000 -90.39 -33.44 -7.45
CA LEU A 1000 -90.72 -34.30 -6.34
C LEU A 1000 -91.55 -33.59 -5.23
N PHE A 1001 -91.26 -32.30 -5.00
CA PHE A 1001 -91.98 -31.47 -4.06
C PHE A 1001 -93.39 -31.23 -4.54
N GLU A 1002 -93.60 -30.91 -5.86
CA GLU A 1002 -94.92 -30.75 -6.46
C GLU A 1002 -95.72 -32.08 -6.43
N ALA A 1003 -95.05 -33.18 -6.73
CA ALA A 1003 -95.70 -34.47 -6.68
C ALA A 1003 -96.17 -34.86 -5.27
N VAL A 1004 -95.38 -34.45 -4.22
CA VAL A 1004 -95.77 -34.68 -2.85
C VAL A 1004 -96.95 -33.71 -2.45
N LEU A 1005 -96.99 -32.51 -2.99
CA LEU A 1005 -98.08 -31.57 -2.76
C LEU A 1005 -99.38 -31.93 -3.44
N GLN A 1006 -99.24 -32.72 -4.67
CA GLN A 1006 -100.46 -33.20 -5.31
C GLN A 1006 -101.01 -34.48 -4.75
N VAL A 1007 -100.29 -35.14 -3.82
CA VAL A 1007 -100.77 -36.33 -3.09
C VAL A 1007 -101.53 -35.97 -1.84
N ARG A 1008 -101.73 -34.64 -1.51
CA ARG A 1008 -102.61 -34.15 -0.43
C ARG A 1008 -104.02 -33.81 -0.91
#